data_0c1c9f75ce654b4ca39c5dd11d2c3fea
#
_entry.id   0c1c9f75ce654b4ca39c5dd11d2c3fea
#
_cell.length_a   1.000
_cell.length_b   1.000
_cell.length_c   1.000
_cell.angle_alpha   90.00
_cell.angle_beta   90.00
_cell.angle_gamma   90.00
#
_symmetry.space_group_name_H-M   'P 1'
#
loop_
_entity.id
_entity.type
_entity.pdbx_description
1 polymer ?
#
loop_
_entity_poly.entity_id
_entity_poly.type
_entity_poly.pdbx_seq_one_letter_code
_entity_poly.pdbx_strand_id
1 'polypeptide(L)'
;MNAHARPNNKAVRKGLAHLDAGRVDSAERLFRSVLKSEPNNPEANHALGTLVVRQGKPQSALSYLNAALQADPQQGQHWFSFVEALLMAGAAGDARTILERAVARGFSTPEIAALKLRIDCAELYRAALDHHAAGRLNEAEKFYTAVLRADPGHVESLYMLGQLAARTERVQVGLQLIREAIRLKGDIPAFHCSLGDVLAECGEVNEAMQAFQHALALQPAFPEAQTGLGNMYRSRGDFEAAMAQFDAVIAGGVNTVKAHNSLGVLLFDIGRRSEAIAHLTEALRQRPDFAEAHNNLGNALLEGGRLDEAAHHYREAIRHRPDMAAAWSNLGSSLKAQGRITEAIESYQTAIRLKPMFINAHNSLIMLLGYSAEVPHEILVNQARQFDRDIAASLLRRREFTNVPDPDRRLRIGYVSGDFRDHAVSYFFEPLVRHHQKADFEFFAYANMNTEDAATARLRDGFDHWRNIVSMGDDAVADLIEADGIDILVDLSGHMAANRLLVFARKPAPIQATWLGFTTTTGVSAIDYRITDAYVDPPGMTEHLNTETLWRLPATFCCYQPRAGIADPIDHPPRDDNGFTTFGCFNNFTKVSDRTLRRWAEILNHVPDSRLLLEIVGIDSEAFRRETEARLERLGLPLDRVILEPRKRSNQYVLYNKIDIALDPFPFNGGTTTLDALWMTVPVIALAGEHFTARMGVSILNNIGLPELIAADEAAYVDLAIGLASDPSRLRAMRGNLRQQMSASRMMDFAAFARDMEAAYRAMWRKWCAQRLAAG
;
A
#
# COMPACT_ATOMS: atom_id res chain seq x y z
N MET A 1 -71.27 -28.17 48.21
CA MET A 1 -70.36 -28.53 49.33
C MET A 1 -69.09 -27.66 49.19
N ASN A 2 -68.85 -26.84 50.21
CA ASN A 2 -67.84 -25.75 50.23
C ASN A 2 -66.45 -26.25 50.04
N ALA A 3 -65.78 -25.76 48.98
CA ALA A 3 -64.34 -25.83 48.84
C ALA A 3 -63.74 -24.85 49.83
N HIS A 4 -63.23 -25.33 50.97
CA HIS A 4 -62.31 -24.56 51.83
C HIS A 4 -61.10 -24.10 51.07
N ALA A 5 -61.00 -22.78 50.83
CA ALA A 5 -59.77 -22.18 50.32
C ALA A 5 -58.59 -22.51 51.28
N ARG A 6 -57.69 -23.40 50.89
CA ARG A 6 -56.52 -23.76 51.70
C ARG A 6 -55.80 -22.48 52.12
N PRO A 7 -55.31 -22.33 53.35
CA PRO A 7 -54.71 -21.11 53.91
C PRO A 7 -53.48 -20.63 53.06
N ASN A 8 -52.82 -21.53 52.38
CA ASN A 8 -51.70 -21.22 51.52
C ASN A 8 -52.08 -20.52 50.20
N ASN A 9 -53.30 -20.74 49.64
CA ASN A 9 -53.82 -20.00 48.50
C ASN A 9 -54.04 -18.50 48.83
N LYS A 10 -54.36 -18.15 50.08
CA LYS A 10 -54.48 -16.76 50.53
C LYS A 10 -53.09 -16.09 50.59
N ALA A 11 -52.03 -16.81 51.00
CA ALA A 11 -50.67 -16.32 51.04
C ALA A 11 -50.07 -16.09 49.60
N VAL A 12 -50.36 -17.02 48.67
CA VAL A 12 -49.95 -16.86 47.26
C VAL A 12 -50.63 -15.64 46.64
N ARG A 13 -52.00 -15.48 46.81
CA ARG A 13 -52.69 -14.28 46.30
C ARG A 13 -52.17 -12.98 46.90
N LYS A 14 -51.81 -12.98 48.20
CA LYS A 14 -51.17 -11.83 48.83
C LYS A 14 -49.73 -11.53 48.22
N GLY A 15 -48.97 -12.58 47.91
CA GLY A 15 -47.68 -12.48 47.22
C GLY A 15 -47.85 -11.88 45.83
N LEU A 16 -48.81 -12.33 45.05
CA LEU A 16 -49.14 -11.78 43.74
C LEU A 16 -49.51 -10.30 43.81
N ALA A 17 -50.36 -9.91 44.77
CA ALA A 17 -50.70 -8.51 45.00
C ALA A 17 -49.54 -7.65 45.43
N HIS A 18 -48.53 -8.22 46.10
CA HIS A 18 -47.26 -7.51 46.37
C HIS A 18 -46.45 -7.34 45.12
N LEU A 19 -46.44 -8.31 44.19
CA LEU A 19 -45.77 -8.17 42.88
C LEU A 19 -46.43 -7.06 42.05
N ASP A 20 -47.75 -7.04 41.97
CA ASP A 20 -48.50 -6.01 41.25
C ASP A 20 -48.25 -4.60 41.83
N ALA A 21 -47.98 -4.53 43.14
CA ALA A 21 -47.63 -3.29 43.83
C ALA A 21 -46.09 -2.96 43.81
N GLY A 22 -45.26 -3.70 43.02
CA GLY A 22 -43.81 -3.51 42.90
C GLY A 22 -43.01 -3.95 44.14
N ARG A 23 -43.60 -4.62 45.12
CA ARG A 23 -42.94 -5.04 46.37
C ARG A 23 -42.33 -6.45 46.23
N VAL A 24 -41.30 -6.57 45.41
CA VAL A 24 -40.66 -7.81 44.98
C VAL A 24 -40.21 -8.69 46.17
N ASP A 25 -39.42 -8.12 47.10
CA ASP A 25 -38.89 -8.87 48.26
C ASP A 25 -39.98 -9.42 49.17
N SER A 26 -41.08 -8.69 49.31
CA SER A 26 -42.25 -9.15 50.13
C SER A 26 -43.00 -10.30 49.48
N ALA A 27 -43.10 -10.26 48.15
CA ALA A 27 -43.65 -11.32 47.34
C ALA A 27 -42.82 -12.60 47.42
N GLU A 28 -41.52 -12.47 47.20
CA GLU A 28 -40.56 -13.59 47.25
C GLU A 28 -40.57 -14.29 48.59
N ARG A 29 -40.57 -13.54 49.71
CA ARG A 29 -40.67 -14.12 51.07
C ARG A 29 -41.95 -14.91 51.28
N LEU A 30 -43.06 -14.41 50.79
CA LEU A 30 -44.34 -15.13 50.89
C LEU A 30 -44.30 -16.41 50.08
N PHE A 31 -43.88 -16.41 48.85
CA PHE A 31 -43.82 -17.61 48.01
C PHE A 31 -42.88 -18.67 48.64
N ARG A 32 -41.65 -18.24 49.08
CA ARG A 32 -40.73 -19.14 49.77
C ARG A 32 -41.35 -19.72 51.12
N SER A 33 -42.12 -18.92 51.81
CA SER A 33 -42.83 -19.41 53.03
C SER A 33 -43.87 -20.46 52.70
N VAL A 34 -44.62 -20.29 51.62
CA VAL A 34 -45.59 -21.30 51.17
C VAL A 34 -44.83 -22.56 50.72
N LEU A 35 -43.76 -22.48 50.01
CA LEU A 35 -42.98 -23.63 49.53
C LEU A 35 -42.25 -24.38 50.65
N LYS A 36 -42.03 -23.76 51.80
CA LYS A 36 -41.49 -24.45 52.99
C LYS A 36 -42.54 -25.44 53.61
N SER A 37 -43.80 -25.08 53.55
CA SER A 37 -44.89 -25.92 54.07
C SER A 37 -45.50 -26.83 52.99
N GLU A 38 -45.52 -26.38 51.76
CA GLU A 38 -46.03 -27.09 50.58
C GLU A 38 -45.06 -27.03 49.44
N PRO A 39 -44.00 -27.83 49.37
CA PRO A 39 -42.98 -27.76 48.34
C PRO A 39 -43.50 -27.93 46.92
N ASN A 40 -44.58 -28.64 46.72
CA ASN A 40 -45.21 -28.92 45.44
C ASN A 40 -46.37 -27.99 45.12
N ASN A 41 -46.57 -26.86 45.83
CA ASN A 41 -47.65 -25.93 45.53
C ASN A 41 -47.44 -25.32 44.14
N PRO A 42 -48.35 -25.60 43.15
CA PRO A 42 -48.08 -25.21 41.75
C PRO A 42 -48.09 -23.70 41.56
N GLU A 43 -49.03 -22.97 42.19
CA GLU A 43 -49.08 -21.50 42.02
C GLU A 43 -47.91 -20.79 42.66
N ALA A 44 -47.46 -21.24 43.84
CA ALA A 44 -46.24 -20.64 44.48
C ALA A 44 -44.94 -20.92 43.72
N ASN A 45 -44.76 -22.14 43.20
CA ASN A 45 -43.63 -22.50 42.36
C ASN A 45 -43.64 -21.71 41.06
N HIS A 46 -44.75 -21.59 40.38
CA HIS A 46 -44.87 -20.81 39.16
C HIS A 46 -44.59 -19.32 39.41
N ALA A 47 -45.19 -18.73 40.47
CA ALA A 47 -45.01 -17.33 40.81
C ALA A 47 -43.52 -17.01 41.19
N LEU A 48 -42.89 -17.90 41.97
CA LEU A 48 -41.46 -17.74 42.33
C LEU A 48 -40.56 -17.95 41.11
N GLY A 49 -40.81 -18.95 40.27
CA GLY A 49 -40.06 -19.24 39.07
C GLY A 49 -40.11 -18.05 38.09
N THR A 50 -41.30 -17.52 37.82
CA THR A 50 -41.41 -16.32 36.93
C THR A 50 -40.78 -15.08 37.53
N LEU A 51 -40.79 -14.90 38.84
CA LEU A 51 -40.11 -13.83 39.54
C LEU A 51 -38.58 -13.95 39.35
N VAL A 52 -38.02 -15.13 39.53
CA VAL A 52 -36.56 -15.40 39.36
C VAL A 52 -36.14 -15.21 37.91
N VAL A 53 -36.98 -15.54 36.92
CA VAL A 53 -36.73 -15.20 35.51
C VAL A 53 -36.66 -13.68 35.31
N ARG A 54 -37.61 -12.92 35.87
CA ARG A 54 -37.61 -11.44 35.80
C ARG A 54 -36.40 -10.80 36.47
N GLN A 55 -35.79 -11.48 37.47
CA GLN A 55 -34.53 -11.07 38.09
C GLN A 55 -33.28 -11.41 37.25
N GLY A 56 -33.41 -11.90 36.01
CA GLY A 56 -32.32 -12.27 35.15
C GLY A 56 -31.61 -13.59 35.51
N LYS A 57 -32.27 -14.49 36.25
CA LYS A 57 -31.73 -15.78 36.73
C LYS A 57 -32.51 -16.98 36.16
N PRO A 58 -32.66 -17.12 34.83
CA PRO A 58 -33.53 -18.14 34.23
C PRO A 58 -33.11 -19.56 34.60
N GLN A 59 -31.81 -19.86 34.68
CA GLN A 59 -31.30 -21.18 35.06
C GLN A 59 -31.76 -21.58 36.46
N SER A 60 -31.79 -20.66 37.42
CA SER A 60 -32.26 -20.90 38.80
C SER A 60 -33.80 -21.06 38.90
N ALA A 61 -34.51 -20.54 37.90
CA ALA A 61 -35.97 -20.62 37.85
C ALA A 61 -36.48 -22.01 37.38
N LEU A 62 -35.65 -22.76 36.63
CA LEU A 62 -36.06 -24.01 35.98
C LEU A 62 -36.61 -25.05 36.97
N SER A 63 -36.01 -25.17 38.14
CA SER A 63 -36.47 -26.12 39.17
C SER A 63 -37.85 -25.79 39.68
N TYR A 64 -38.15 -24.50 39.90
CA TYR A 64 -39.46 -24.05 40.38
C TYR A 64 -40.51 -24.21 39.28
N LEU A 65 -40.25 -23.81 38.07
CA LEU A 65 -41.21 -23.92 36.96
C LEU A 65 -41.48 -25.37 36.58
N ASN A 66 -40.47 -26.25 36.64
CA ASN A 66 -40.66 -27.68 36.47
C ASN A 66 -41.55 -28.27 37.59
N ALA A 67 -41.32 -27.89 38.87
CA ALA A 67 -42.15 -28.34 39.99
C ALA A 67 -43.65 -27.89 39.85
N ALA A 68 -43.87 -26.65 39.39
CA ALA A 68 -45.20 -26.15 39.06
C ALA A 68 -45.90 -27.00 37.98
N LEU A 69 -45.16 -27.28 36.90
CA LEU A 69 -45.62 -28.07 35.76
C LEU A 69 -45.96 -29.54 36.16
N GLN A 70 -45.07 -30.14 36.97
CA GLN A 70 -45.31 -31.50 37.46
C GLN A 70 -46.54 -31.58 38.42
N ALA A 71 -46.73 -30.53 39.22
CA ALA A 71 -47.82 -30.49 40.20
C ALA A 71 -49.20 -30.20 39.55
N ASP A 72 -49.23 -29.37 38.51
CA ASP A 72 -50.49 -29.10 37.77
C ASP A 72 -50.20 -29.00 36.24
N PRO A 73 -50.16 -30.13 35.53
CA PRO A 73 -49.91 -30.19 34.10
C PRO A 73 -51.13 -29.79 33.24
N GLN A 74 -52.30 -29.51 33.82
CA GLN A 74 -53.47 -29.03 33.09
C GLN A 74 -53.43 -27.51 32.87
N GLN A 75 -52.59 -26.79 33.58
CA GLN A 75 -52.47 -25.35 33.45
C GLN A 75 -51.49 -25.00 32.34
N GLY A 76 -52.00 -24.51 31.22
CA GLY A 76 -51.14 -24.13 30.03
C GLY A 76 -50.03 -23.13 30.34
N GLN A 77 -50.26 -22.17 31.26
CA GLN A 77 -49.32 -21.16 31.68
C GLN A 77 -48.03 -21.76 32.28
N HIS A 78 -48.14 -22.92 33.00
CA HIS A 78 -46.99 -23.61 33.57
C HIS A 78 -46.04 -24.12 32.45
N TRP A 79 -46.59 -24.65 31.36
CA TRP A 79 -45.82 -25.07 30.17
C TRP A 79 -45.13 -23.88 29.52
N PHE A 80 -45.88 -22.81 29.28
CA PHE A 80 -45.33 -21.64 28.54
C PHE A 80 -44.22 -20.95 29.32
N SER A 81 -44.43 -20.68 30.61
CA SER A 81 -43.40 -20.08 31.47
C SER A 81 -42.15 -20.95 31.58
N PHE A 82 -42.30 -22.28 31.60
CA PHE A 82 -41.18 -23.19 31.66
C PHE A 82 -40.41 -23.20 30.32
N VAL A 83 -41.09 -23.22 29.17
CA VAL A 83 -40.47 -23.09 27.83
C VAL A 83 -39.75 -21.76 27.70
N GLU A 84 -40.35 -20.67 28.13
CA GLU A 84 -39.68 -19.34 28.10
C GLU A 84 -38.39 -19.31 28.96
N ALA A 85 -38.45 -19.86 30.16
CA ALA A 85 -37.29 -19.94 31.04
C ALA A 85 -36.18 -20.81 30.45
N LEU A 86 -36.50 -21.92 29.77
CA LEU A 86 -35.56 -22.76 29.05
C LEU A 86 -34.89 -22.01 27.88
N LEU A 87 -35.67 -21.24 27.10
CA LEU A 87 -35.14 -20.39 26.02
C LEU A 87 -34.19 -19.34 26.59
N MET A 88 -34.57 -18.64 27.64
CA MET A 88 -33.75 -17.63 28.30
C MET A 88 -32.48 -18.23 28.92
N ALA A 89 -32.54 -19.51 29.34
CA ALA A 89 -31.39 -20.28 29.85
C ALA A 89 -30.50 -20.85 28.71
N GLY A 90 -30.81 -20.63 27.43
CA GLY A 90 -30.07 -21.14 26.26
C GLY A 90 -30.32 -22.63 25.95
N ALA A 91 -31.36 -23.25 26.55
CA ALA A 91 -31.70 -24.67 26.42
C ALA A 91 -32.83 -24.86 25.38
N ALA A 92 -32.63 -24.45 24.13
CA ALA A 92 -33.64 -24.46 23.07
C ALA A 92 -34.14 -25.88 22.75
N GLY A 93 -33.30 -26.91 22.78
CA GLY A 93 -33.67 -28.31 22.55
C GLY A 93 -34.61 -28.85 23.63
N ASP A 94 -34.32 -28.51 24.92
CA ASP A 94 -35.23 -28.86 26.03
C ASP A 94 -36.55 -28.09 25.92
N ALA A 95 -36.51 -26.80 25.56
CA ALA A 95 -37.67 -25.97 25.30
C ALA A 95 -38.57 -26.60 24.22
N ARG A 96 -37.98 -27.10 23.12
CA ARG A 96 -38.71 -27.83 22.07
C ARG A 96 -39.41 -29.08 22.62
N THR A 97 -38.65 -29.89 23.34
CA THR A 97 -39.19 -31.12 23.93
C THR A 97 -40.40 -30.85 24.84
N ILE A 98 -40.31 -29.81 25.67
CA ILE A 98 -41.38 -29.42 26.58
C ILE A 98 -42.60 -28.85 25.82
N LEU A 99 -42.34 -28.03 24.78
CA LEU A 99 -43.42 -27.48 23.94
C LEU A 99 -44.17 -28.58 23.16
N GLU A 100 -43.49 -29.57 22.61
CA GLU A 100 -44.09 -30.72 21.94
C GLU A 100 -44.96 -31.55 22.87
N ARG A 101 -44.52 -31.73 24.13
CA ARG A 101 -45.34 -32.38 25.15
C ARG A 101 -46.62 -31.60 25.52
N ALA A 102 -46.50 -30.24 25.52
CA ALA A 102 -47.68 -29.39 25.72
C ALA A 102 -48.66 -29.54 24.55
N VAL A 103 -48.21 -29.54 23.32
CA VAL A 103 -49.02 -29.74 22.11
C VAL A 103 -49.68 -31.13 22.11
N ALA A 104 -48.92 -32.18 22.44
CA ALA A 104 -49.46 -33.56 22.55
C ALA A 104 -50.53 -33.71 23.60
N ARG A 105 -50.63 -32.82 24.59
CA ARG A 105 -51.72 -32.74 25.61
C ARG A 105 -52.91 -31.91 25.17
N GLY A 106 -52.90 -31.41 23.93
CA GLY A 106 -54.00 -30.68 23.32
C GLY A 106 -54.00 -29.17 23.54
N PHE A 107 -52.92 -28.61 24.06
CA PHE A 107 -52.73 -27.14 24.06
C PHE A 107 -52.50 -26.66 22.62
N SER A 108 -53.31 -25.72 22.14
CA SER A 108 -53.22 -25.12 20.83
C SER A 108 -53.68 -23.67 20.93
N THR A 109 -52.71 -22.78 21.15
CA THR A 109 -52.94 -21.34 21.33
C THR A 109 -51.97 -20.53 20.49
N PRO A 110 -52.22 -19.25 20.19
CA PRO A 110 -51.29 -18.38 19.50
C PRO A 110 -49.90 -18.29 20.17
N GLU A 111 -49.87 -18.42 21.51
CA GLU A 111 -48.64 -18.43 22.29
C GLU A 111 -47.74 -19.62 21.95
N ILE A 112 -48.28 -20.78 21.63
CA ILE A 112 -47.54 -21.96 21.19
C ILE A 112 -46.86 -21.70 19.85
N ALA A 113 -47.54 -21.06 18.91
CA ALA A 113 -46.96 -20.71 17.61
C ALA A 113 -45.81 -19.70 17.79
N ALA A 114 -45.97 -18.71 18.66
CA ALA A 114 -44.94 -17.74 18.99
C ALA A 114 -43.71 -18.38 19.67
N LEU A 115 -43.97 -19.31 20.66
CA LEU A 115 -42.87 -20.02 21.32
C LEU A 115 -42.13 -20.95 20.37
N LYS A 116 -42.84 -21.64 19.46
CA LYS A 116 -42.25 -22.47 18.43
C LYS A 116 -41.31 -21.66 17.54
N LEU A 117 -41.77 -20.51 17.06
CA LEU A 117 -40.94 -19.59 16.23
C LEU A 117 -39.69 -19.16 16.98
N ARG A 118 -39.82 -18.79 18.26
CA ARG A 118 -38.66 -18.38 19.09
C ARG A 118 -37.70 -19.54 19.32
N ILE A 119 -38.17 -20.78 19.49
CA ILE A 119 -37.33 -21.98 19.60
C ILE A 119 -36.59 -22.20 18.28
N ASP A 120 -37.29 -22.17 17.13
CA ASP A 120 -36.71 -22.36 15.80
C ASP A 120 -35.62 -21.30 15.53
N CYS A 121 -35.88 -20.02 15.86
CA CYS A 121 -34.87 -18.94 15.76
C CYS A 121 -33.65 -19.19 16.65
N ALA A 122 -33.84 -19.62 17.89
CA ALA A 122 -32.75 -19.87 18.83
C ALA A 122 -31.86 -21.04 18.39
N GLU A 123 -32.45 -22.11 17.85
CA GLU A 123 -31.68 -23.24 17.30
C GLU A 123 -30.92 -22.86 16.05
N LEU A 124 -31.54 -22.16 15.08
CA LEU A 124 -30.92 -21.65 13.90
C LEU A 124 -29.75 -20.67 14.22
N TYR A 125 -29.99 -19.77 15.19
CA TYR A 125 -28.96 -18.84 15.63
C TYR A 125 -27.76 -19.55 16.27
N ARG A 126 -28.00 -20.57 17.10
CA ARG A 126 -26.92 -21.40 17.67
C ARG A 126 -26.12 -22.10 16.56
N ALA A 127 -26.80 -22.74 15.60
CA ALA A 127 -26.15 -23.36 14.45
C ALA A 127 -25.32 -22.35 13.68
N ALA A 128 -25.81 -21.11 13.48
CA ALA A 128 -25.06 -20.04 12.85
C ALA A 128 -23.78 -19.70 13.60
N LEU A 129 -23.83 -19.58 14.94
CA LEU A 129 -22.66 -19.32 15.78
C LEU A 129 -21.63 -20.47 15.72
N ASP A 130 -22.10 -21.73 15.75
CA ASP A 130 -21.24 -22.91 15.67
C ASP A 130 -20.50 -22.96 14.31
N HIS A 131 -21.19 -22.67 13.20
CA HIS A 131 -20.57 -22.55 11.88
C HIS A 131 -19.62 -21.36 11.81
N HIS A 132 -19.99 -20.22 12.38
CA HIS A 132 -19.14 -19.04 12.43
C HIS A 132 -17.84 -19.31 13.21
N ALA A 133 -17.93 -19.89 14.39
CA ALA A 133 -16.77 -20.26 15.21
C ALA A 133 -15.86 -21.29 14.52
N ALA A 134 -16.44 -22.19 13.70
CA ALA A 134 -15.70 -23.15 12.90
C ALA A 134 -15.13 -22.58 11.59
N GLY A 135 -15.27 -21.27 11.34
CA GLY A 135 -14.80 -20.61 10.11
C GLY A 135 -15.63 -20.93 8.86
N ARG A 136 -16.75 -21.64 8.98
CA ARG A 136 -17.64 -21.98 7.86
C ARG A 136 -18.62 -20.83 7.58
N LEU A 137 -18.08 -19.70 7.08
CA LEU A 137 -18.79 -18.42 6.99
C LEU A 137 -20.00 -18.46 6.07
N ASN A 138 -19.94 -19.17 4.95
CA ASN A 138 -21.07 -19.33 4.03
C ASN A 138 -22.26 -20.09 4.66
N GLU A 139 -21.98 -21.09 5.49
CA GLU A 139 -23.04 -21.79 6.22
C GLU A 139 -23.61 -20.91 7.33
N ALA A 140 -22.76 -20.22 8.08
CA ALA A 140 -23.20 -19.26 9.10
C ALA A 140 -24.17 -18.22 8.51
N GLU A 141 -23.84 -17.67 7.32
CA GLU A 141 -24.69 -16.71 6.61
C GLU A 141 -26.10 -17.28 6.30
N LYS A 142 -26.16 -18.52 5.82
CA LYS A 142 -27.45 -19.17 5.53
C LYS A 142 -28.32 -19.25 6.78
N PHE A 143 -27.71 -19.63 7.90
CA PHE A 143 -28.44 -19.75 9.18
C PHE A 143 -28.87 -18.38 9.75
N TYR A 144 -27.98 -17.36 9.74
CA TYR A 144 -28.38 -16.00 10.13
C TYR A 144 -29.51 -15.46 9.25
N THR A 145 -29.43 -15.69 7.94
CA THR A 145 -30.51 -15.31 7.00
C THR A 145 -31.81 -16.06 7.29
N ALA A 146 -31.75 -17.33 7.65
CA ALA A 146 -32.93 -18.10 8.02
C ALA A 146 -33.59 -17.55 9.29
N VAL A 147 -32.80 -17.16 10.31
CA VAL A 147 -33.32 -16.47 11.50
C VAL A 147 -34.05 -15.18 11.11
N LEU A 148 -33.42 -14.33 10.27
CA LEU A 148 -34.00 -13.04 9.86
C LEU A 148 -35.25 -13.19 8.96
N ARG A 149 -35.40 -14.29 8.25
CA ARG A 149 -36.65 -14.61 7.53
C ARG A 149 -37.81 -14.95 8.51
N ALA A 150 -37.46 -15.57 9.61
CA ALA A 150 -38.44 -15.97 10.63
C ALA A 150 -38.73 -14.81 11.62
N ASP A 151 -37.69 -14.07 11.99
CA ASP A 151 -37.74 -12.88 12.84
C ASP A 151 -36.86 -11.78 12.27
N PRO A 152 -37.41 -10.87 11.44
CA PRO A 152 -36.65 -9.76 10.84
C PRO A 152 -36.05 -8.78 11.88
N GLY A 153 -36.54 -8.80 13.11
CA GLY A 153 -36.08 -7.97 14.22
C GLY A 153 -35.02 -8.62 15.11
N HIS A 154 -34.50 -9.79 14.76
CA HIS A 154 -33.50 -10.49 15.58
C HIS A 154 -32.15 -9.75 15.53
N VAL A 155 -31.91 -8.90 16.52
CA VAL A 155 -30.82 -7.91 16.59
C VAL A 155 -29.46 -8.56 16.44
N GLU A 156 -29.22 -9.65 17.16
CA GLU A 156 -27.92 -10.34 17.13
C GLU A 156 -27.61 -10.93 15.74
N SER A 157 -28.64 -11.44 15.03
CA SER A 157 -28.46 -11.96 13.66
C SER A 157 -28.21 -10.83 12.65
N LEU A 158 -28.91 -9.69 12.79
CA LEU A 158 -28.62 -8.49 11.96
C LEU A 158 -27.17 -8.04 12.13
N TYR A 159 -26.72 -7.96 13.37
CA TYR A 159 -25.35 -7.54 13.67
C TYR A 159 -24.30 -8.53 13.13
N MET A 160 -24.45 -9.82 13.41
CA MET A 160 -23.49 -10.84 12.98
C MET A 160 -23.46 -11.00 11.45
N LEU A 161 -24.65 -10.98 10.81
CA LEU A 161 -24.72 -11.00 9.35
C LEU A 161 -24.15 -9.72 8.74
N GLY A 162 -24.34 -8.57 9.38
CA GLY A 162 -23.78 -7.29 8.98
C GLY A 162 -22.25 -7.31 8.99
N GLN A 163 -21.64 -7.82 10.06
CA GLN A 163 -20.18 -8.00 10.13
C GLN A 163 -19.66 -8.97 9.07
N LEU A 164 -20.37 -10.06 8.82
CA LEU A 164 -20.01 -11.03 7.81
C LEU A 164 -20.07 -10.44 6.40
N ALA A 165 -21.15 -9.72 6.07
CA ALA A 165 -21.32 -9.05 4.79
C ALA A 165 -20.23 -7.99 4.54
N ALA A 166 -19.86 -7.23 5.57
CA ALA A 166 -18.78 -6.24 5.48
C ALA A 166 -17.43 -6.86 5.10
N ARG A 167 -17.14 -8.09 5.54
CA ARG A 167 -15.91 -8.84 5.21
C ARG A 167 -15.92 -9.49 3.83
N THR A 168 -17.05 -9.50 3.11
CA THR A 168 -17.26 -10.25 1.84
C THR A 168 -17.71 -9.31 0.72
N GLU A 169 -16.98 -8.26 0.41
CA GLU A 169 -17.23 -7.30 -0.69
C GLU A 169 -18.67 -6.69 -0.74
N ARG A 170 -19.56 -7.06 0.22
CA ARG A 170 -20.93 -6.56 0.34
C ARG A 170 -21.06 -5.50 1.44
N VAL A 171 -20.09 -4.57 1.46
CA VAL A 171 -19.92 -3.60 2.55
C VAL A 171 -21.17 -2.75 2.77
N GLN A 172 -21.87 -2.32 1.73
CA GLN A 172 -23.09 -1.53 1.85
C GLN A 172 -24.23 -2.30 2.52
N VAL A 173 -24.35 -3.60 2.24
CA VAL A 173 -25.30 -4.49 2.92
C VAL A 173 -24.92 -4.62 4.39
N GLY A 174 -23.63 -4.80 4.68
CA GLY A 174 -23.10 -4.85 6.03
C GLY A 174 -23.45 -3.61 6.85
N LEU A 175 -23.21 -2.41 6.30
CA LEU A 175 -23.54 -1.13 6.91
C LEU A 175 -25.05 -1.00 7.20
N GLN A 176 -25.91 -1.39 6.25
CA GLN A 176 -27.36 -1.35 6.44
C GLN A 176 -27.81 -2.25 7.59
N LEU A 177 -27.32 -3.49 7.66
CA LEU A 177 -27.66 -4.45 8.69
C LEU A 177 -27.19 -4.02 10.08
N ILE A 178 -25.97 -3.48 10.20
CA ILE A 178 -25.44 -2.98 11.48
C ILE A 178 -26.24 -1.74 11.93
N ARG A 179 -26.56 -0.81 11.02
CA ARG A 179 -27.41 0.36 11.33
C ARG A 179 -28.80 -0.06 11.79
N GLU A 180 -29.37 -1.09 11.18
CA GLU A 180 -30.67 -1.62 11.61
C GLU A 180 -30.60 -2.28 13.00
N ALA A 181 -29.54 -3.04 13.30
CA ALA A 181 -29.29 -3.57 14.62
C ALA A 181 -29.20 -2.45 15.69
N ILE A 182 -28.50 -1.37 15.39
CA ILE A 182 -28.36 -0.16 16.25
C ILE A 182 -29.76 0.50 16.42
N ARG A 183 -30.53 0.63 15.33
CA ARG A 183 -31.88 1.22 15.41
C ARG A 183 -32.81 0.48 16.38
N LEU A 184 -32.70 -0.86 16.39
CA LEU A 184 -33.48 -1.70 17.27
C LEU A 184 -32.95 -1.75 18.71
N LYS A 185 -31.63 -1.71 18.88
CA LYS A 185 -30.95 -1.78 20.17
C LYS A 185 -29.66 -0.94 20.16
N GLY A 186 -29.85 0.36 20.39
CA GLY A 186 -28.79 1.35 20.27
C GLY A 186 -27.88 1.53 21.50
N ASP A 187 -28.12 0.78 22.56
CA ASP A 187 -27.41 0.87 23.86
C ASP A 187 -26.21 -0.10 23.96
N ILE A 188 -25.80 -0.73 22.86
CA ILE A 188 -24.68 -1.69 22.82
C ILE A 188 -23.44 -1.04 22.23
N PRO A 189 -22.38 -0.75 23.02
CA PRO A 189 -21.14 -0.11 22.53
C PRO A 189 -20.48 -0.85 21.37
N ALA A 190 -20.50 -2.18 21.39
CA ALA A 190 -19.88 -3.02 20.37
C ALA A 190 -20.50 -2.83 18.97
N PHE A 191 -21.79 -2.51 18.88
CA PHE A 191 -22.46 -2.27 17.60
C PHE A 191 -21.96 -0.98 16.95
N HIS A 192 -21.84 0.09 17.73
CA HIS A 192 -21.29 1.38 17.28
C HIS A 192 -19.80 1.25 16.94
N CYS A 193 -19.02 0.49 17.72
CA CYS A 193 -17.62 0.22 17.41
C CYS A 193 -17.48 -0.50 16.06
N SER A 194 -18.25 -1.56 15.83
CA SER A 194 -18.22 -2.28 14.55
C SER A 194 -18.70 -1.43 13.37
N LEU A 195 -19.69 -0.55 13.59
CA LEU A 195 -20.07 0.42 12.57
C LEU A 195 -18.90 1.34 12.22
N GLY A 196 -18.17 1.83 13.23
CA GLY A 196 -16.96 2.63 13.06
C GLY A 196 -15.86 1.91 12.29
N ASP A 197 -15.61 0.63 12.61
CA ASP A 197 -14.62 -0.19 11.91
C ASP A 197 -14.96 -0.32 10.41
N VAL A 198 -16.21 -0.66 10.08
CA VAL A 198 -16.64 -0.82 8.68
C VAL A 198 -16.60 0.51 7.91
N LEU A 199 -17.00 1.61 8.55
CA LEU A 199 -16.92 2.96 7.94
C LEU A 199 -15.47 3.39 7.71
N ALA A 200 -14.56 3.05 8.65
CA ALA A 200 -13.13 3.32 8.50
C ALA A 200 -12.52 2.56 7.31
N GLU A 201 -12.92 1.29 7.11
CA GLU A 201 -12.49 0.50 5.94
C GLU A 201 -13.02 1.08 4.62
N CYS A 202 -14.18 1.75 4.64
CA CYS A 202 -14.72 2.48 3.48
C CYS A 202 -14.06 3.85 3.23
N GLY A 203 -13.22 4.32 4.15
CA GLY A 203 -12.63 5.67 4.08
C GLY A 203 -13.57 6.79 4.58
N GLU A 204 -14.72 6.46 5.14
CA GLU A 204 -15.71 7.40 5.68
C GLU A 204 -15.31 7.89 7.09
N VAL A 205 -14.16 8.59 7.13
CA VAL A 205 -13.46 8.95 8.38
C VAL A 205 -14.36 9.69 9.37
N ASN A 206 -15.16 10.67 8.91
CA ASN A 206 -16.00 11.48 9.80
C ASN A 206 -17.14 10.65 10.44
N GLU A 207 -17.82 9.78 9.66
CA GLU A 207 -18.87 8.92 10.18
C GLU A 207 -18.28 7.84 11.11
N ALA A 208 -17.11 7.31 10.78
CA ALA A 208 -16.40 6.35 11.64
C ALA A 208 -16.06 6.97 13.01
N MET A 209 -15.55 8.21 13.03
CA MET A 209 -15.29 8.93 14.27
C MET A 209 -16.55 9.10 15.12
N GLN A 210 -17.67 9.49 14.51
CA GLN A 210 -18.94 9.63 15.21
C GLN A 210 -19.38 8.28 15.83
N ALA A 211 -19.27 7.20 15.08
CA ALA A 211 -19.63 5.88 15.56
C ALA A 211 -18.77 5.45 16.77
N PHE A 212 -17.45 5.64 16.71
CA PHE A 212 -16.58 5.36 17.86
C PHE A 212 -16.88 6.26 19.06
N GLN A 213 -17.18 7.54 18.84
CA GLN A 213 -17.58 8.48 19.91
C GLN A 213 -18.89 8.06 20.58
N HIS A 214 -19.87 7.56 19.81
CA HIS A 214 -21.10 6.97 20.38
C HIS A 214 -20.81 5.74 21.22
N ALA A 215 -19.93 4.84 20.76
CA ALA A 215 -19.51 3.69 21.56
C ALA A 215 -18.88 4.13 22.89
N LEU A 216 -18.03 5.16 22.87
CA LEU A 216 -17.37 5.72 24.06
C LEU A 216 -18.33 6.49 24.98
N ALA A 217 -19.38 7.12 24.43
CA ALA A 217 -20.42 7.74 25.24
C ALA A 217 -21.22 6.70 26.05
N LEU A 218 -21.42 5.50 25.50
CA LEU A 218 -22.04 4.37 26.18
C LEU A 218 -21.10 3.68 27.17
N GLN A 219 -19.82 3.54 26.77
CA GLN A 219 -18.78 2.90 27.58
C GLN A 219 -17.45 3.68 27.44
N PRO A 220 -17.14 4.63 28.33
CA PRO A 220 -15.98 5.51 28.23
C PRO A 220 -14.62 4.78 28.18
N ALA A 221 -14.48 3.63 28.86
CA ALA A 221 -13.28 2.80 28.85
C ALA A 221 -13.46 1.57 27.94
N PHE A 222 -13.73 1.80 26.65
CA PHE A 222 -13.87 0.74 25.65
C PHE A 222 -12.64 0.73 24.72
N PRO A 223 -11.65 -0.16 24.96
CA PRO A 223 -10.35 -0.13 24.30
C PRO A 223 -10.41 -0.21 22.76
N GLU A 224 -11.33 -1.00 22.23
CA GLU A 224 -11.52 -1.16 20.79
C GLU A 224 -11.98 0.15 20.15
N ALA A 225 -12.96 0.84 20.74
CA ALA A 225 -13.44 2.12 20.22
C ALA A 225 -12.41 3.24 20.41
N GLN A 226 -11.65 3.27 21.52
CA GLN A 226 -10.56 4.22 21.72
C GLN A 226 -9.46 4.00 20.66
N THR A 227 -9.06 2.75 20.40
CA THR A 227 -8.07 2.42 19.38
C THR A 227 -8.57 2.80 17.98
N GLY A 228 -9.84 2.50 17.66
CA GLY A 228 -10.45 2.90 16.40
C GLY A 228 -10.49 4.40 16.21
N LEU A 229 -10.90 5.16 17.22
CA LEU A 229 -10.91 6.64 17.19
C LEU A 229 -9.51 7.21 17.05
N GLY A 230 -8.52 6.64 17.75
CA GLY A 230 -7.11 7.00 17.61
C GLY A 230 -6.59 6.82 16.18
N ASN A 231 -6.95 5.71 15.52
CA ASN A 231 -6.60 5.48 14.11
C ASN A 231 -7.26 6.51 13.17
N MET A 232 -8.48 6.95 13.47
CA MET A 232 -9.16 8.01 12.70
C MET A 232 -8.48 9.36 12.88
N TYR A 233 -8.09 9.72 14.10
CA TYR A 233 -7.28 10.93 14.34
C TYR A 233 -5.96 10.87 13.57
N ARG A 234 -5.26 9.73 13.60
CA ARG A 234 -4.02 9.55 12.82
C ARG A 234 -4.24 9.76 11.32
N SER A 235 -5.31 9.22 10.74
CA SER A 235 -5.62 9.37 9.31
C SER A 235 -5.94 10.82 8.93
N ARG A 236 -6.38 11.65 9.87
CA ARG A 236 -6.59 13.10 9.69
C ARG A 236 -5.33 13.94 9.95
N GLY A 237 -4.24 13.33 10.40
CA GLY A 237 -3.03 14.02 10.79
C GLY A 237 -3.07 14.66 12.19
N ASP A 238 -4.10 14.39 12.99
CA ASP A 238 -4.19 14.83 14.38
C ASP A 238 -3.45 13.84 15.29
N PHE A 239 -2.13 13.91 15.23
CA PHE A 239 -1.26 12.93 15.87
C PHE A 239 -1.28 13.01 17.40
N GLU A 240 -1.50 14.20 17.97
CA GLU A 240 -1.60 14.37 19.42
C GLU A 240 -2.86 13.70 19.98
N ALA A 241 -4.01 13.94 19.33
CA ALA A 241 -5.26 13.30 19.72
C ALA A 241 -5.19 11.77 19.54
N ALA A 242 -4.53 11.28 18.47
CA ALA A 242 -4.33 9.86 18.25
C ALA A 242 -3.48 9.23 19.37
N MET A 243 -2.35 9.83 19.73
CA MET A 243 -1.49 9.37 20.84
C MET A 243 -2.26 9.30 22.16
N ALA A 244 -3.04 10.35 22.48
CA ALA A 244 -3.83 10.38 23.71
C ALA A 244 -4.81 9.21 23.83
N GLN A 245 -5.44 8.80 22.73
CA GLN A 245 -6.34 7.63 22.71
C GLN A 245 -5.58 6.34 22.95
N PHE A 246 -4.45 6.12 22.28
CA PHE A 246 -3.66 4.90 22.44
C PHE A 246 -3.05 4.80 23.85
N ASP A 247 -2.52 5.91 24.39
CA ASP A 247 -1.97 5.96 25.73
C ASP A 247 -3.03 5.68 26.79
N ALA A 248 -4.25 6.15 26.62
CA ALA A 248 -5.37 5.86 27.52
C ALA A 248 -5.68 4.34 27.57
N VAL A 249 -5.66 3.65 26.42
CA VAL A 249 -5.85 2.20 26.37
C VAL A 249 -4.68 1.48 27.06
N ILE A 250 -3.43 1.91 26.79
CA ILE A 250 -2.23 1.30 27.36
C ILE A 250 -2.22 1.47 28.88
N ALA A 251 -2.56 2.66 29.38
CA ALA A 251 -2.67 2.96 30.81
C ALA A 251 -3.76 2.13 31.51
N GLY A 252 -4.85 1.84 30.79
CA GLY A 252 -5.94 0.96 31.27
C GLY A 252 -5.55 -0.50 31.40
N GLY A 253 -4.49 -0.96 30.78
CA GLY A 253 -3.89 -2.30 30.90
C GLY A 253 -4.72 -3.46 30.32
N VAL A 254 -5.84 -3.16 29.65
CA VAL A 254 -6.73 -4.18 29.08
C VAL A 254 -6.71 -4.08 27.54
N ASN A 255 -6.55 -5.21 26.86
CA ASN A 255 -6.52 -5.31 25.39
C ASN A 255 -5.52 -4.35 24.72
N THR A 256 -4.35 -4.16 25.31
CA THR A 256 -3.36 -3.15 24.89
C THR A 256 -2.61 -3.50 23.60
N VAL A 257 -2.67 -4.75 23.13
CA VAL A 257 -1.91 -5.25 21.96
C VAL A 257 -2.13 -4.39 20.70
N LYS A 258 -3.41 -4.14 20.38
CA LYS A 258 -3.75 -3.32 19.21
C LYS A 258 -3.34 -1.86 19.40
N ALA A 259 -3.47 -1.32 20.62
CA ALA A 259 -3.05 0.05 20.93
C ALA A 259 -1.54 0.20 20.80
N HIS A 260 -0.73 -0.73 21.30
CA HIS A 260 0.72 -0.74 21.10
C HIS A 260 1.09 -0.81 19.62
N ASN A 261 0.43 -1.66 18.83
CA ASN A 261 0.66 -1.72 17.39
C ASN A 261 0.30 -0.39 16.69
N SER A 262 -0.87 0.19 16.99
CA SER A 262 -1.31 1.45 16.38
C SER A 262 -0.44 2.64 16.78
N LEU A 263 -0.02 2.71 18.06
CA LEU A 263 0.93 3.72 18.52
C LEU A 263 2.30 3.56 17.87
N GLY A 264 2.77 2.32 17.70
CA GLY A 264 4.01 2.03 16.98
C GLY A 264 3.96 2.50 15.53
N VAL A 265 2.84 2.30 14.83
CA VAL A 265 2.65 2.82 13.46
C VAL A 265 2.61 4.34 13.45
N LEU A 266 1.88 4.97 14.38
CA LEU A 266 1.84 6.43 14.48
C LEU A 266 3.23 7.04 14.73
N LEU A 267 3.99 6.47 15.67
CA LEU A 267 5.36 6.92 15.98
C LEU A 267 6.30 6.77 14.79
N PHE A 268 6.12 5.70 14.00
CA PHE A 268 6.81 5.51 12.74
C PHE A 268 6.47 6.61 11.72
N ASP A 269 5.19 6.93 11.54
CA ASP A 269 4.72 7.97 10.60
C ASP A 269 5.29 9.36 10.93
N ILE A 270 5.49 9.67 12.23
CA ILE A 270 6.07 10.95 12.68
C ILE A 270 7.60 10.91 12.87
N GLY A 271 8.26 9.82 12.44
CA GLY A 271 9.72 9.69 12.45
C GLY A 271 10.35 9.29 13.80
N ARG A 272 9.55 9.02 14.85
CA ARG A 272 10.03 8.55 16.17
C ARG A 272 10.31 7.05 16.16
N ARG A 273 11.24 6.65 15.30
CA ARG A 273 11.50 5.24 14.93
C ARG A 273 11.85 4.35 16.12
N SER A 274 12.70 4.80 17.02
CA SER A 274 13.13 3.96 18.17
C SER A 274 11.96 3.61 19.08
N GLU A 275 11.05 4.55 19.30
CA GLU A 275 9.85 4.36 20.11
C GLU A 275 8.84 3.48 19.37
N ALA A 276 8.70 3.66 18.05
CA ALA A 276 7.90 2.77 17.22
C ALA A 276 8.31 1.30 17.38
N ILE A 277 9.62 1.02 17.26
CA ILE A 277 10.17 -0.33 17.44
C ILE A 277 9.86 -0.87 18.86
N ALA A 278 9.98 -0.04 19.90
CA ALA A 278 9.69 -0.48 21.27
C ALA A 278 8.22 -0.89 21.44
N HIS A 279 7.28 -0.07 20.95
CA HIS A 279 5.85 -0.37 21.06
C HIS A 279 5.43 -1.57 20.19
N LEU A 280 5.94 -1.72 18.97
CA LEU A 280 5.69 -2.89 18.12
C LEU A 280 6.25 -4.18 18.74
N THR A 281 7.44 -4.10 19.36
CA THR A 281 8.03 -5.23 20.10
C THR A 281 7.18 -5.61 21.32
N GLU A 282 6.63 -4.63 22.04
CA GLU A 282 5.74 -4.91 23.18
C GLU A 282 4.42 -5.56 22.71
N ALA A 283 3.86 -5.12 21.58
CA ALA A 283 2.69 -5.79 20.99
C ALA A 283 2.97 -7.27 20.68
N LEU A 284 4.15 -7.57 20.12
CA LEU A 284 4.59 -8.94 19.82
C LEU A 284 4.94 -9.76 21.07
N ARG A 285 5.46 -9.12 22.13
CA ARG A 285 5.69 -9.79 23.41
C ARG A 285 4.36 -10.29 24.04
N GLN A 286 3.30 -9.50 23.91
CA GLN A 286 1.96 -9.86 24.39
C GLN A 286 1.26 -10.86 23.47
N ARG A 287 1.43 -10.73 22.14
CA ARG A 287 0.85 -11.62 21.15
C ARG A 287 1.85 -11.95 20.04
N PRO A 288 2.61 -13.03 20.18
CA PRO A 288 3.68 -13.42 19.27
C PRO A 288 3.23 -13.81 17.85
N ASP A 289 1.95 -14.10 17.65
CA ASP A 289 1.35 -14.48 16.37
C ASP A 289 0.66 -13.31 15.63
N PHE A 290 0.90 -12.06 16.10
CA PHE A 290 0.25 -10.88 15.52
C PHE A 290 0.93 -10.47 14.21
N ALA A 291 0.45 -10.99 13.09
CA ALA A 291 1.01 -10.79 11.76
C ALA A 291 1.19 -9.31 11.37
N GLU A 292 0.20 -8.44 11.70
CA GLU A 292 0.29 -7.01 11.42
C GLU A 292 1.43 -6.33 12.19
N ALA A 293 1.62 -6.68 13.46
CA ALA A 293 2.71 -6.10 14.25
C ALA A 293 4.08 -6.55 13.73
N HIS A 294 4.21 -7.81 13.30
CA HIS A 294 5.41 -8.28 12.62
C HIS A 294 5.69 -7.48 11.34
N ASN A 295 4.69 -7.30 10.48
CA ASN A 295 4.84 -6.50 9.26
C ASN A 295 5.24 -5.05 9.55
N ASN A 296 4.61 -4.41 10.55
CA ASN A 296 4.89 -3.03 10.91
C ASN A 296 6.27 -2.85 11.54
N LEU A 297 6.70 -3.81 12.38
CA LEU A 297 8.05 -3.83 12.93
C LEU A 297 9.09 -4.01 11.81
N GLY A 298 8.81 -4.89 10.85
CA GLY A 298 9.61 -5.04 9.64
C GLY A 298 9.80 -3.72 8.89
N ASN A 299 8.73 -2.93 8.73
CA ASN A 299 8.80 -1.60 8.09
C ASN A 299 9.72 -0.63 8.86
N ALA A 300 9.58 -0.57 10.18
CA ALA A 300 10.40 0.30 11.02
C ALA A 300 11.89 -0.09 10.99
N LEU A 301 12.18 -1.40 10.93
CA LEU A 301 13.53 -1.95 10.82
C LEU A 301 14.13 -1.71 9.42
N LEU A 302 13.34 -1.88 8.36
CA LEU A 302 13.77 -1.66 6.97
C LEU A 302 14.24 -0.22 6.75
N GLU A 303 13.45 0.76 7.21
CA GLU A 303 13.87 2.17 7.13
C GLU A 303 15.08 2.48 8.02
N GLY A 304 15.28 1.70 9.09
CA GLY A 304 16.48 1.77 9.93
C GLY A 304 17.71 1.10 9.31
N GLY A 305 17.61 0.51 8.12
CA GLY A 305 18.69 -0.23 7.47
C GLY A 305 18.96 -1.61 8.07
N ARG A 306 18.12 -2.10 9.00
CA ARG A 306 18.24 -3.42 9.64
C ARG A 306 17.56 -4.48 8.76
N LEU A 307 18.15 -4.71 7.58
CA LEU A 307 17.52 -5.46 6.48
C LEU A 307 17.19 -6.91 6.82
N ASP A 308 18.09 -7.61 7.52
CA ASP A 308 17.91 -9.03 7.88
C ASP A 308 16.81 -9.22 8.91
N GLU A 309 16.77 -8.32 9.89
CA GLU A 309 15.74 -8.36 10.93
C GLU A 309 14.36 -7.98 10.32
N ALA A 310 14.32 -7.02 9.40
CA ALA A 310 13.11 -6.69 8.66
C ALA A 310 12.61 -7.91 7.89
N ALA A 311 13.47 -8.58 7.13
CA ALA A 311 13.12 -9.79 6.38
C ALA A 311 12.65 -10.94 7.30
N HIS A 312 13.26 -11.10 8.48
CA HIS A 312 12.79 -12.06 9.47
C HIS A 312 11.36 -11.76 9.90
N HIS A 313 11.06 -10.53 10.30
CA HIS A 313 9.73 -10.14 10.75
C HIS A 313 8.67 -10.26 9.64
N TYR A 314 8.99 -9.94 8.39
CA TYR A 314 8.06 -10.17 7.27
C TYR A 314 7.79 -11.67 7.07
N ARG A 315 8.79 -12.54 7.21
CA ARG A 315 8.59 -14.02 7.16
C ARG A 315 7.71 -14.51 8.29
N GLU A 316 7.86 -13.98 9.50
CA GLU A 316 6.96 -14.29 10.62
C GLU A 316 5.54 -13.81 10.36
N ALA A 317 5.36 -12.59 9.79
CA ALA A 317 4.04 -12.11 9.37
C ALA A 317 3.38 -13.08 8.36
N ILE A 318 4.13 -13.53 7.36
CA ILE A 318 3.70 -14.50 6.35
C ILE A 318 3.41 -15.87 6.98
N ARG A 319 4.23 -16.33 7.92
CA ARG A 319 4.01 -17.60 8.62
C ARG A 319 2.68 -17.63 9.36
N HIS A 320 2.31 -16.52 10.00
CA HIS A 320 1.06 -16.41 10.75
C HIS A 320 -0.14 -16.07 9.85
N ARG A 321 0.10 -15.34 8.74
CA ARG A 321 -0.92 -15.00 7.75
C ARG A 321 -0.36 -15.10 6.33
N PRO A 322 -0.41 -16.29 5.70
CA PRO A 322 0.17 -16.53 4.37
C PRO A 322 -0.45 -15.71 3.23
N ASP A 323 -1.68 -15.26 3.38
CA ASP A 323 -2.43 -14.44 2.42
C ASP A 323 -2.20 -12.93 2.58
N MET A 324 -1.30 -12.50 3.46
CA MET A 324 -0.98 -11.09 3.66
C MET A 324 -0.10 -10.54 2.52
N ALA A 325 -0.72 -10.09 1.44
CA ALA A 325 -0.03 -9.54 0.26
C ALA A 325 0.97 -8.42 0.61
N ALA A 326 0.65 -7.57 1.61
CA ALA A 326 1.54 -6.50 2.06
C ALA A 326 2.86 -7.04 2.63
N ALA A 327 2.82 -8.11 3.43
CA ALA A 327 4.03 -8.70 3.99
C ALA A 327 4.92 -9.33 2.90
N TRP A 328 4.34 -9.96 1.88
CA TRP A 328 5.07 -10.46 0.72
C TRP A 328 5.73 -9.34 -0.07
N SER A 329 5.02 -8.22 -0.32
CA SER A 329 5.58 -7.06 -1.01
C SER A 329 6.72 -6.41 -0.22
N ASN A 330 6.57 -6.28 1.10
CA ASN A 330 7.58 -5.70 1.97
C ASN A 330 8.81 -6.62 2.11
N LEU A 331 8.61 -7.95 2.15
CA LEU A 331 9.70 -8.92 2.08
C LEU A 331 10.49 -8.74 0.76
N GLY A 332 9.79 -8.60 -0.37
CA GLY A 332 10.42 -8.31 -1.66
C GLY A 332 11.27 -7.04 -1.61
N SER A 333 10.79 -5.98 -0.94
CA SER A 333 11.54 -4.73 -0.77
C SER A 333 12.80 -4.90 0.07
N SER A 334 12.72 -5.68 1.17
CA SER A 334 13.89 -6.01 1.99
C SER A 334 14.91 -6.85 1.24
N LEU A 335 14.46 -7.89 0.53
CA LEU A 335 15.32 -8.76 -0.29
C LEU A 335 16.00 -8.00 -1.43
N LYS A 336 15.28 -7.08 -2.09
CA LYS A 336 15.85 -6.17 -3.08
C LYS A 336 16.98 -5.34 -2.49
N ALA A 337 16.78 -4.77 -1.30
CA ALA A 337 17.80 -3.98 -0.62
C ALA A 337 19.03 -4.82 -0.24
N GLN A 338 18.86 -6.11 0.01
CA GLN A 338 19.92 -7.10 0.25
C GLN A 338 20.58 -7.60 -1.05
N GLY A 339 20.13 -7.16 -2.24
CA GLY A 339 20.63 -7.66 -3.53
C GLY A 339 20.13 -9.07 -3.91
N ARG A 340 19.20 -9.65 -3.16
CA ARG A 340 18.61 -10.99 -3.41
C ARG A 340 17.48 -10.88 -4.44
N ILE A 341 17.87 -10.57 -5.69
CA ILE A 341 16.95 -10.13 -6.75
C ILE A 341 15.91 -11.19 -7.10
N THR A 342 16.32 -12.45 -7.27
CA THR A 342 15.41 -13.55 -7.64
C THR A 342 14.32 -13.76 -6.60
N GLU A 343 14.69 -13.82 -5.32
CA GLU A 343 13.73 -14.01 -4.22
C GLU A 343 12.81 -12.79 -4.04
N ALA A 344 13.31 -11.59 -4.32
CA ALA A 344 12.50 -10.38 -4.31
C ALA A 344 11.43 -10.42 -5.43
N ILE A 345 11.79 -10.87 -6.64
CA ILE A 345 10.85 -11.08 -7.76
C ILE A 345 9.74 -12.06 -7.35
N GLU A 346 10.10 -13.23 -6.81
CA GLU A 346 9.14 -14.24 -6.35
C GLU A 346 8.18 -13.71 -5.29
N SER A 347 8.71 -12.91 -4.35
CA SER A 347 7.93 -12.28 -3.28
C SER A 347 6.91 -11.29 -3.83
N TYR A 348 7.30 -10.40 -4.76
CA TYR A 348 6.36 -9.47 -5.40
C TYR A 348 5.33 -10.19 -6.27
N GLN A 349 5.72 -11.23 -7.02
CA GLN A 349 4.79 -12.03 -7.80
C GLN A 349 3.75 -12.72 -6.91
N THR A 350 4.17 -13.19 -5.73
CA THR A 350 3.25 -13.79 -4.76
C THR A 350 2.29 -12.75 -4.21
N ALA A 351 2.77 -11.53 -3.88
CA ALA A 351 1.92 -10.42 -3.45
C ALA A 351 0.84 -10.09 -4.50
N ILE A 352 1.21 -10.05 -5.79
CA ILE A 352 0.29 -9.79 -6.91
C ILE A 352 -0.72 -10.93 -7.08
N ARG A 353 -0.29 -12.20 -6.97
CA ARG A 353 -1.23 -13.34 -7.03
C ARG A 353 -2.28 -13.28 -5.92
N LEU A 354 -1.87 -12.88 -4.70
CA LEU A 354 -2.78 -12.76 -3.55
C LEU A 354 -3.71 -11.54 -3.69
N LYS A 355 -3.21 -10.45 -4.26
CA LYS A 355 -3.97 -9.22 -4.48
C LYS A 355 -3.63 -8.64 -5.85
N PRO A 356 -4.35 -9.02 -6.94
CA PRO A 356 -4.05 -8.58 -8.31
C PRO A 356 -4.04 -7.05 -8.48
N MET A 357 -4.86 -6.33 -7.75
CA MET A 357 -4.89 -4.86 -7.76
C MET A 357 -3.89 -4.21 -6.79
N PHE A 358 -2.79 -4.88 -6.44
CA PHE A 358 -1.80 -4.32 -5.54
C PHE A 358 -0.76 -3.47 -6.29
N ILE A 359 -1.09 -2.20 -6.54
CA ILE A 359 -0.33 -1.23 -7.34
C ILE A 359 1.15 -1.19 -6.94
N ASN A 360 1.45 -1.11 -5.64
CA ASN A 360 2.83 -1.00 -5.15
C ASN A 360 3.67 -2.24 -5.48
N ALA A 361 3.07 -3.44 -5.43
CA ALA A 361 3.77 -4.66 -5.80
C ALA A 361 4.07 -4.72 -7.30
N HIS A 362 3.11 -4.32 -8.16
CA HIS A 362 3.34 -4.20 -9.60
C HIS A 362 4.46 -3.21 -9.92
N ASN A 363 4.39 -1.97 -9.38
CA ASN A 363 5.41 -0.95 -9.61
C ASN A 363 6.80 -1.44 -9.15
N SER A 364 6.88 -2.04 -7.97
CA SER A 364 8.15 -2.55 -7.42
C SER A 364 8.72 -3.70 -8.26
N LEU A 365 7.86 -4.61 -8.73
CA LEU A 365 8.28 -5.72 -9.60
C LEU A 365 8.77 -5.21 -10.95
N ILE A 366 8.03 -4.32 -11.62
CA ILE A 366 8.41 -3.75 -12.91
C ILE A 366 9.76 -3.02 -12.80
N MET A 367 9.94 -2.23 -11.74
CA MET A 367 11.24 -1.58 -11.48
C MET A 367 12.36 -2.57 -11.24
N LEU A 368 12.11 -3.64 -10.47
CA LEU A 368 13.12 -4.63 -10.14
C LEU A 368 13.55 -5.43 -11.36
N LEU A 369 12.60 -5.80 -12.21
CA LEU A 369 12.88 -6.49 -13.48
C LEU A 369 13.78 -5.65 -14.40
N GLY A 370 13.65 -4.31 -14.36
CA GLY A 370 14.53 -3.40 -15.09
C GLY A 370 15.99 -3.45 -14.64
N TYR A 371 16.27 -3.83 -13.39
CA TYR A 371 17.64 -3.97 -12.87
C TYR A 371 18.24 -5.37 -13.10
N SER A 372 17.43 -6.37 -13.42
CA SER A 372 17.90 -7.75 -13.56
C SER A 372 18.61 -7.97 -14.89
N ALA A 373 19.86 -8.44 -14.82
CA ALA A 373 20.62 -8.85 -16.01
C ALA A 373 20.26 -10.26 -16.51
N GLU A 374 19.58 -11.04 -15.69
CA GLU A 374 19.29 -12.46 -15.94
C GLU A 374 17.90 -12.67 -16.51
N VAL A 375 17.03 -11.66 -16.37
CA VAL A 375 15.62 -11.73 -16.83
C VAL A 375 15.51 -11.06 -18.20
N PRO A 376 14.99 -11.77 -19.23
CA PRO A 376 14.72 -11.17 -20.53
C PRO A 376 13.80 -9.94 -20.40
N HIS A 377 14.09 -8.88 -21.16
CA HIS A 377 13.37 -7.60 -21.07
C HIS A 377 11.87 -7.76 -21.40
N GLU A 378 11.49 -8.74 -22.20
CA GLU A 378 10.11 -9.08 -22.53
C GLU A 378 9.28 -9.48 -21.30
N ILE A 379 9.92 -10.05 -20.26
CA ILE A 379 9.24 -10.37 -18.99
C ILE A 379 8.79 -9.09 -18.30
N LEU A 380 9.63 -8.04 -18.31
CA LEU A 380 9.26 -6.71 -17.80
C LEU A 380 8.08 -6.13 -18.58
N VAL A 381 8.14 -6.17 -19.92
CA VAL A 381 7.08 -5.67 -20.81
C VAL A 381 5.76 -6.42 -20.54
N ASN A 382 5.83 -7.73 -20.37
CA ASN A 382 4.65 -8.55 -20.05
C ASN A 382 4.07 -8.19 -18.67
N GLN A 383 4.93 -7.90 -17.69
CA GLN A 383 4.51 -7.45 -16.36
C GLN A 383 3.85 -6.06 -16.42
N ALA A 384 4.38 -5.14 -17.22
CA ALA A 384 3.76 -3.83 -17.45
C ALA A 384 2.39 -3.96 -18.14
N ARG A 385 2.28 -4.84 -19.14
CA ARG A 385 0.98 -5.17 -19.77
C ARG A 385 0.01 -5.84 -18.79
N GLN A 386 0.52 -6.63 -17.83
CA GLN A 386 -0.32 -7.22 -16.78
C GLN A 386 -0.88 -6.14 -15.87
N PHE A 387 -0.07 -5.15 -15.47
CA PHE A 387 -0.54 -3.99 -14.71
C PHE A 387 -1.70 -3.26 -15.42
N ASP A 388 -1.60 -3.07 -16.74
CA ASP A 388 -2.69 -2.47 -17.51
C ASP A 388 -3.97 -3.32 -17.45
N ARG A 389 -3.87 -4.62 -17.75
CA ARG A 389 -5.03 -5.54 -17.75
C ARG A 389 -5.70 -5.63 -16.38
N ASP A 390 -4.92 -5.74 -15.31
CA ASP A 390 -5.43 -6.01 -13.98
C ASP A 390 -5.97 -4.74 -13.31
N ILE A 391 -5.42 -3.56 -13.66
CA ILE A 391 -5.69 -2.31 -12.97
C ILE A 391 -6.07 -1.18 -13.94
N ALA A 392 -5.14 -0.76 -14.81
CA ALA A 392 -5.24 0.54 -15.50
C ALA A 392 -6.36 0.58 -16.54
N ALA A 393 -6.53 -0.47 -17.35
CA ALA A 393 -7.53 -0.51 -18.42
C ALA A 393 -8.97 -0.37 -17.90
N SER A 394 -9.26 -0.85 -16.69
CA SER A 394 -10.59 -0.74 -16.06
C SER A 394 -10.96 0.71 -15.67
N LEU A 395 -9.97 1.58 -15.55
CA LEU A 395 -10.12 2.98 -15.13
C LEU A 395 -10.36 3.92 -16.30
N LEU A 396 -10.23 3.45 -17.54
CA LEU A 396 -10.36 4.27 -18.73
C LEU A 396 -11.75 4.92 -18.80
N ARG A 397 -11.78 6.24 -18.79
CA ARG A 397 -12.99 7.03 -18.95
C ARG A 397 -13.22 7.27 -20.44
N ARG A 398 -14.31 6.72 -20.99
CA ARG A 398 -14.73 7.00 -22.38
C ARG A 398 -15.39 8.37 -22.43
N ARG A 399 -14.64 9.39 -22.87
CA ARG A 399 -15.12 10.78 -22.97
C ARG A 399 -14.86 11.34 -24.37
N GLU A 400 -15.73 12.28 -24.78
CA GLU A 400 -15.42 13.17 -25.87
C GLU A 400 -14.65 14.36 -25.33
N PHE A 401 -13.47 14.61 -25.88
CA PHE A 401 -12.66 15.77 -25.50
C PHE A 401 -13.28 17.04 -26.09
N THR A 402 -13.39 18.08 -25.27
CA THR A 402 -13.93 19.39 -25.64
C THR A 402 -12.87 20.34 -26.22
N ASN A 403 -11.61 19.87 -26.25
CA ASN A 403 -10.50 20.64 -26.81
C ASN A 403 -10.74 20.97 -28.27
N VAL A 404 -10.63 22.27 -28.63
CA VAL A 404 -10.84 22.74 -29.99
C VAL A 404 -9.75 22.20 -30.92
N PRO A 405 -10.09 21.47 -31.99
CA PRO A 405 -9.13 20.84 -32.89
C PRO A 405 -8.53 21.83 -33.91
N ASP A 406 -7.98 22.93 -33.41
CA ASP A 406 -7.22 23.90 -34.21
C ASP A 406 -5.74 23.57 -34.12
N PRO A 407 -5.08 23.21 -35.23
CA PRO A 407 -3.68 22.73 -35.26
C PRO A 407 -2.67 23.80 -34.86
N ASP A 408 -2.99 25.07 -34.94
CA ASP A 408 -2.04 26.16 -34.79
C ASP A 408 -2.28 27.04 -33.53
N ARG A 409 -3.36 26.78 -32.77
CA ARG A 409 -3.61 27.51 -31.51
C ARG A 409 -2.55 27.31 -30.47
N ARG A 410 -2.50 28.16 -29.46
CA ARG A 410 -1.71 27.97 -28.24
C ARG A 410 -2.12 26.68 -27.55
N LEU A 411 -1.16 25.81 -27.18
CA LEU A 411 -1.40 24.50 -26.55
C LEU A 411 -1.18 24.55 -25.03
N ARG A 412 -1.99 23.80 -24.28
CA ARG A 412 -1.85 23.60 -22.86
C ARG A 412 -1.15 22.28 -22.60
N ILE A 413 0.04 22.36 -22.02
CA ILE A 413 0.89 21.20 -21.70
C ILE A 413 0.90 21.00 -20.19
N GLY A 414 0.48 19.83 -19.73
CA GLY A 414 0.53 19.45 -18.31
C GLY A 414 1.66 18.48 -18.03
N TYR A 415 2.42 18.71 -16.98
CA TYR A 415 3.46 17.79 -16.50
C TYR A 415 3.09 17.26 -15.12
N VAL A 416 3.12 15.95 -14.93
CA VAL A 416 2.81 15.27 -13.66
C VAL A 416 4.08 14.66 -13.10
N SER A 417 4.44 15.02 -11.85
CA SER A 417 5.63 14.46 -11.19
C SER A 417 5.54 14.49 -9.66
N GLY A 418 6.14 13.50 -9.01
CA GLY A 418 6.48 13.50 -7.59
C GLY A 418 7.85 14.13 -7.30
N ASP A 419 8.60 14.53 -8.34
CA ASP A 419 10.03 14.86 -8.25
C ASP A 419 10.37 16.28 -8.72
N PHE A 420 9.45 17.23 -8.61
CA PHE A 420 9.72 18.67 -8.82
C PHE A 420 10.50 19.30 -7.64
N ARG A 421 11.63 18.67 -7.31
CA ARG A 421 12.52 18.99 -6.18
C ARG A 421 13.97 18.66 -6.56
N ASP A 422 14.91 18.75 -5.61
CA ASP A 422 16.30 18.30 -5.81
C ASP A 422 16.33 16.77 -6.04
N HIS A 423 16.17 16.38 -7.29
CA HIS A 423 16.09 15.01 -7.77
C HIS A 423 16.73 14.90 -9.16
N ALA A 424 17.14 13.69 -9.55
CA ALA A 424 17.75 13.45 -10.87
C ALA A 424 16.91 13.98 -12.04
N VAL A 425 15.58 13.81 -11.97
CA VAL A 425 14.64 14.31 -12.99
C VAL A 425 14.79 15.83 -13.19
N SER A 426 15.01 16.59 -12.12
CA SER A 426 15.12 18.05 -12.19
C SER A 426 16.32 18.53 -13.00
N TYR A 427 17.43 17.79 -13.02
CA TYR A 427 18.64 18.17 -13.79
C TYR A 427 18.42 18.10 -15.30
N PHE A 428 17.45 17.30 -15.73
CA PHE A 428 17.03 17.17 -17.13
C PHE A 428 15.84 18.06 -17.46
N PHE A 429 14.97 18.30 -16.48
CA PHE A 429 13.69 18.96 -16.70
C PHE A 429 13.76 20.49 -16.50
N GLU A 430 14.52 21.00 -15.51
CA GLU A 430 14.64 22.45 -15.23
C GLU A 430 15.11 23.24 -16.46
N PRO A 431 16.13 22.78 -17.25
CA PRO A 431 16.54 23.47 -18.47
C PRO A 431 15.43 23.60 -19.52
N LEU A 432 14.64 22.55 -19.71
CA LEU A 432 13.50 22.55 -20.62
C LEU A 432 12.47 23.61 -20.22
N VAL A 433 12.04 23.57 -18.96
CA VAL A 433 11.00 24.49 -18.44
C VAL A 433 11.41 25.95 -18.57
N ARG A 434 12.69 26.26 -18.38
CA ARG A 434 13.23 27.63 -18.51
C ARG A 434 13.30 28.15 -19.94
N HIS A 435 13.35 27.27 -20.94
CA HIS A 435 13.49 27.64 -22.36
C HIS A 435 12.20 27.47 -23.16
N HIS A 436 11.10 27.14 -22.51
CA HIS A 436 9.80 27.00 -23.16
C HIS A 436 9.28 28.31 -23.78
N GLN A 437 8.71 28.19 -24.99
CA GLN A 437 8.12 29.32 -25.73
C GLN A 437 6.69 29.59 -25.25
N LYS A 438 6.52 30.48 -24.28
CA LYS A 438 5.22 30.80 -23.65
C LYS A 438 4.21 31.48 -24.60
N ALA A 439 4.65 31.95 -25.75
CA ALA A 439 3.75 32.50 -26.79
C ALA A 439 2.86 31.41 -27.40
N ASP A 440 3.42 30.23 -27.68
CA ASP A 440 2.75 29.14 -28.38
C ASP A 440 2.26 28.04 -27.43
N PHE A 441 2.71 28.06 -26.17
CA PHE A 441 2.42 27.03 -25.16
C PHE A 441 2.08 27.67 -23.82
N GLU A 442 1.20 27.01 -23.06
CA GLU A 442 0.84 27.32 -21.68
C GLU A 442 1.13 26.09 -20.82
N PHE A 443 1.93 26.26 -19.75
CA PHE A 443 2.52 25.14 -19.01
C PHE A 443 1.92 25.00 -17.62
N PHE A 444 1.47 23.78 -17.31
CA PHE A 444 0.87 23.38 -16.04
C PHE A 444 1.74 22.35 -15.34
N ALA A 445 2.03 22.58 -14.06
CA ALA A 445 2.65 21.59 -13.18
C ALA A 445 1.59 20.96 -12.27
N TYR A 446 1.52 19.64 -12.25
CA TYR A 446 0.76 18.84 -11.29
C TYR A 446 1.75 18.16 -10.35
N ALA A 447 2.07 18.85 -9.24
CA ALA A 447 3.10 18.44 -8.28
C ALA A 447 2.54 17.46 -7.27
N ASN A 448 3.04 16.22 -7.26
CA ASN A 448 2.63 15.16 -6.33
C ASN A 448 3.65 15.01 -5.20
N MET A 449 3.86 16.07 -4.40
CA MET A 449 4.91 16.10 -3.37
C MET A 449 4.50 16.93 -2.14
N ASN A 450 4.95 16.47 -0.95
CA ASN A 450 4.69 17.13 0.34
C ASN A 450 5.77 18.14 0.74
N THR A 451 6.99 18.00 0.20
CA THR A 451 8.15 18.82 0.60
C THR A 451 8.64 19.63 -0.57
N GLU A 452 8.85 20.91 -0.33
CA GLU A 452 9.39 21.86 -1.30
C GLU A 452 10.81 22.27 -0.90
N ASP A 453 11.66 22.52 -1.89
CA ASP A 453 13.04 22.96 -1.71
C ASP A 453 13.42 24.05 -2.70
N ALA A 454 14.70 24.45 -2.73
CA ALA A 454 15.18 25.47 -3.63
C ALA A 454 15.04 25.11 -5.13
N ALA A 455 15.08 23.83 -5.47
CA ALA A 455 14.84 23.37 -6.85
C ALA A 455 13.36 23.51 -7.21
N THR A 456 12.45 23.20 -6.27
CA THR A 456 10.99 23.42 -6.42
C THR A 456 10.68 24.88 -6.76
N ALA A 457 11.30 25.82 -6.03
CA ALA A 457 11.08 27.26 -6.27
C ALA A 457 11.51 27.66 -7.68
N ARG A 458 12.69 27.22 -8.12
CA ARG A 458 13.22 27.50 -9.48
C ARG A 458 12.37 26.88 -10.59
N LEU A 459 11.85 25.66 -10.38
CA LEU A 459 10.96 25.01 -11.34
C LEU A 459 9.62 25.74 -11.43
N ARG A 460 9.03 26.15 -10.28
CA ARG A 460 7.75 26.87 -10.24
C ARG A 460 7.76 28.14 -11.06
N ASP A 461 8.86 28.89 -11.07
CA ASP A 461 9.01 30.14 -11.84
C ASP A 461 8.92 29.92 -13.36
N GLY A 462 9.18 28.71 -13.84
CA GLY A 462 9.07 28.34 -15.25
C GLY A 462 7.65 28.03 -15.73
N PHE A 463 6.72 27.70 -14.82
CA PHE A 463 5.36 27.34 -15.14
C PHE A 463 4.41 28.54 -15.12
N ASP A 464 3.33 28.45 -15.92
CA ASP A 464 2.22 29.43 -15.89
C ASP A 464 1.24 29.05 -14.76
N HIS A 465 1.07 27.75 -14.48
CA HIS A 465 0.18 27.23 -13.45
C HIS A 465 0.86 26.14 -12.62
N TRP A 466 0.69 26.23 -11.29
CA TRP A 466 1.20 25.22 -10.36
C TRP A 466 0.07 24.64 -9.51
N ARG A 467 -0.14 23.34 -9.58
CA ARG A 467 -1.17 22.58 -8.84
C ARG A 467 -0.50 21.57 -7.91
N ASN A 468 -0.68 21.70 -6.60
CA ASN A 468 -0.29 20.64 -5.66
C ASN A 468 -1.44 19.61 -5.60
N ILE A 469 -1.15 18.36 -6.00
CA ILE A 469 -2.12 17.28 -6.11
C ILE A 469 -1.92 16.16 -5.09
N VAL A 470 -1.00 16.30 -4.16
CA VAL A 470 -0.57 15.23 -3.26
C VAL A 470 -1.70 14.70 -2.37
N SER A 471 -2.62 15.57 -1.92
CA SER A 471 -3.76 15.19 -1.08
C SER A 471 -5.01 14.79 -1.87
N MET A 472 -4.95 14.85 -3.22
CA MET A 472 -6.10 14.58 -4.07
C MET A 472 -6.13 13.12 -4.52
N GLY A 473 -7.32 12.50 -4.54
CA GLY A 473 -7.54 11.20 -5.17
C GLY A 473 -7.38 11.27 -6.69
N ASP A 474 -7.06 10.14 -7.33
CA ASP A 474 -6.77 10.11 -8.78
C ASP A 474 -7.95 10.56 -9.64
N ASP A 475 -9.19 10.33 -9.20
CA ASP A 475 -10.38 10.83 -9.90
C ASP A 475 -10.46 12.35 -9.87
N ALA A 476 -10.24 12.96 -8.71
CA ALA A 476 -10.26 14.40 -8.56
C ALA A 476 -9.11 15.08 -9.32
N VAL A 477 -7.94 14.44 -9.41
CA VAL A 477 -6.82 14.93 -10.21
C VAL A 477 -7.15 14.85 -11.71
N ALA A 478 -7.77 13.77 -12.17
CA ALA A 478 -8.20 13.64 -13.54
C ALA A 478 -9.24 14.72 -13.90
N ASP A 479 -10.22 14.95 -13.03
CA ASP A 479 -11.25 16.01 -13.21
C ASP A 479 -10.62 17.42 -13.25
N LEU A 480 -9.60 17.68 -12.42
CA LEU A 480 -8.85 18.95 -12.42
C LEU A 480 -8.11 19.17 -13.76
N ILE A 481 -7.44 18.13 -14.27
CA ILE A 481 -6.71 18.19 -15.55
C ILE A 481 -7.67 18.45 -16.72
N GLU A 482 -8.84 17.81 -16.71
CA GLU A 482 -9.89 18.06 -17.70
C GLU A 482 -10.43 19.49 -17.61
N ALA A 483 -10.68 19.99 -16.38
CA ALA A 483 -11.15 21.37 -16.17
C ALA A 483 -10.11 22.42 -16.58
N ASP A 484 -8.81 22.15 -16.40
CA ASP A 484 -7.72 22.98 -16.91
C ASP A 484 -7.60 22.93 -18.45
N GLY A 485 -8.30 22.00 -19.11
CA GLY A 485 -8.36 21.87 -20.58
C GLY A 485 -7.01 21.49 -21.18
N ILE A 486 -6.26 20.62 -20.54
CA ILE A 486 -4.93 20.16 -20.99
C ILE A 486 -5.05 19.45 -22.34
N ASP A 487 -4.18 19.80 -23.28
CA ASP A 487 -4.10 19.19 -24.62
C ASP A 487 -3.17 18.00 -24.65
N ILE A 488 -2.01 18.15 -24.02
CA ILE A 488 -1.00 17.11 -23.91
C ILE A 488 -0.60 16.98 -22.45
N LEU A 489 -0.77 15.79 -21.89
CA LEU A 489 -0.36 15.46 -20.53
C LEU A 489 0.89 14.59 -20.57
N VAL A 490 1.94 14.98 -19.83
CA VAL A 490 3.23 14.30 -19.82
C VAL A 490 3.51 13.71 -18.43
N ASP A 491 3.70 12.40 -18.38
CA ASP A 491 4.16 11.68 -17.20
C ASP A 491 5.69 11.78 -17.08
N LEU A 492 6.19 12.16 -15.92
CA LEU A 492 7.63 12.23 -15.61
C LEU A 492 8.07 11.21 -14.57
N SER A 493 7.23 10.23 -14.22
CA SER A 493 7.50 9.30 -13.13
C SER A 493 7.49 7.83 -13.57
N GLY A 494 6.62 7.44 -14.51
CA GLY A 494 6.39 6.05 -14.84
C GLY A 494 6.05 5.23 -13.60
N HIS A 495 6.65 4.04 -13.44
CA HIS A 495 6.45 3.18 -12.28
C HIS A 495 7.28 3.56 -11.04
N MET A 496 7.97 4.71 -11.03
CA MET A 496 8.72 5.14 -9.84
C MET A 496 7.80 5.51 -8.68
N ALA A 497 8.38 5.70 -7.49
CA ALA A 497 7.65 6.15 -6.31
C ALA A 497 6.91 7.48 -6.56
N ALA A 498 5.80 7.68 -5.90
CA ALA A 498 4.95 8.87 -6.05
C ALA A 498 4.46 9.12 -7.49
N ASN A 499 4.39 8.09 -8.35
CA ASN A 499 3.77 8.22 -9.67
C ASN A 499 2.25 8.41 -9.57
N ARG A 500 1.67 8.85 -10.68
CA ARG A 500 0.22 9.02 -10.86
C ARG A 500 -0.28 8.32 -12.14
N LEU A 501 0.28 7.16 -12.48
CA LEU A 501 -0.13 6.40 -13.67
C LEU A 501 -1.63 6.11 -13.70
N LEU A 502 -2.28 5.97 -12.54
CA LEU A 502 -3.73 5.79 -12.48
C LEU A 502 -4.52 7.03 -12.92
N VAL A 503 -3.96 8.23 -12.80
CA VAL A 503 -4.53 9.44 -13.40
C VAL A 503 -4.50 9.33 -14.93
N PHE A 504 -3.34 8.92 -15.49
CA PHE A 504 -3.19 8.69 -16.93
C PHE A 504 -4.09 7.58 -17.45
N ALA A 505 -4.29 6.52 -16.68
CA ALA A 505 -5.22 5.43 -17.01
C ALA A 505 -6.66 5.93 -17.26
N ARG A 506 -7.07 7.03 -16.61
CA ARG A 506 -8.38 7.67 -16.80
C ARG A 506 -8.47 8.51 -18.07
N LYS A 507 -7.36 8.73 -18.76
CA LYS A 507 -7.28 9.52 -20.02
C LYS A 507 -7.86 10.93 -19.88
N PRO A 508 -7.39 11.79 -18.95
CA PRO A 508 -7.95 13.14 -18.76
C PRO A 508 -7.56 14.15 -19.86
N ALA A 509 -6.63 13.81 -20.75
CA ALA A 509 -6.19 14.66 -21.85
C ALA A 509 -6.24 13.94 -23.20
N PRO A 510 -6.48 14.66 -24.33
CA PRO A 510 -6.51 14.08 -25.67
C PRO A 510 -5.27 13.29 -26.03
N ILE A 511 -4.11 13.83 -25.66
CA ILE A 511 -2.81 13.21 -25.91
C ILE A 511 -2.09 13.03 -24.58
N GLN A 512 -1.54 11.84 -24.39
CA GLN A 512 -0.73 11.51 -23.22
C GLN A 512 0.62 10.94 -23.63
N ALA A 513 1.68 11.41 -22.99
CA ALA A 513 3.03 10.93 -23.25
C ALA A 513 3.72 10.59 -21.93
N THR A 514 4.66 9.64 -21.96
CA THR A 514 5.61 9.41 -20.87
C THR A 514 7.02 9.83 -21.33
N TRP A 515 7.79 10.41 -20.41
CA TRP A 515 9.12 10.88 -20.69
C TRP A 515 9.98 10.89 -19.42
N LEU A 516 11.26 10.58 -19.56
CA LEU A 516 12.37 10.83 -18.63
C LEU A 516 12.36 9.96 -17.36
N GLY A 517 11.31 9.94 -16.56
CA GLY A 517 11.33 9.37 -15.20
C GLY A 517 11.60 7.87 -15.15
N PHE A 518 10.96 7.12 -16.02
CA PHE A 518 11.12 5.67 -16.10
C PHE A 518 11.61 5.24 -17.48
N THR A 519 12.62 4.39 -17.50
CA THR A 519 13.40 4.07 -18.72
C THR A 519 12.85 2.91 -19.54
N THR A 520 11.64 2.41 -19.23
CA THR A 520 10.95 1.34 -19.97
C THR A 520 9.48 1.72 -20.20
N THR A 521 8.71 0.87 -20.91
CA THR A 521 7.28 1.08 -21.12
C THR A 521 6.52 1.19 -19.81
N THR A 522 5.47 2.02 -19.79
CA THR A 522 4.52 2.09 -18.66
C THR A 522 3.54 0.92 -18.68
N GLY A 523 3.32 0.30 -19.84
CA GLY A 523 2.29 -0.69 -20.05
C GLY A 523 0.88 -0.12 -20.18
N VAL A 524 0.64 1.14 -19.78
CA VAL A 524 -0.69 1.76 -19.70
C VAL A 524 -1.20 2.12 -21.10
N SER A 525 -2.24 1.42 -21.54
CA SER A 525 -2.82 1.57 -22.88
C SER A 525 -3.40 2.96 -23.17
N ALA A 526 -3.69 3.74 -22.14
CA ALA A 526 -4.16 5.11 -22.26
C ALA A 526 -3.05 6.13 -22.58
N ILE A 527 -1.77 5.77 -22.47
CA ILE A 527 -0.62 6.63 -22.81
C ILE A 527 -0.26 6.39 -24.29
N ASP A 528 -0.31 7.44 -25.10
CA ASP A 528 -0.18 7.33 -26.56
C ASP A 528 1.26 7.25 -27.02
N TYR A 529 2.15 8.02 -26.38
CA TYR A 529 3.51 8.21 -26.83
C TYR A 529 4.54 8.03 -25.70
N ARG A 530 5.70 7.52 -26.10
CA ARG A 530 6.93 7.59 -25.29
C ARG A 530 7.95 8.46 -26.02
N ILE A 531 8.42 9.53 -25.35
CA ILE A 531 9.42 10.44 -25.93
C ILE A 531 10.81 9.83 -25.75
N THR A 532 11.56 9.70 -26.83
CA THR A 532 12.84 8.99 -26.93
C THR A 532 13.75 9.60 -28.01
N ASP A 533 14.86 8.98 -28.35
CA ASP A 533 15.71 9.28 -29.52
C ASP A 533 16.11 8.00 -30.29
N ALA A 534 16.74 8.16 -31.44
CA ALA A 534 17.14 7.06 -32.30
C ALA A 534 18.36 6.27 -31.78
N TYR A 535 19.10 6.77 -30.79
CA TYR A 535 20.26 6.09 -30.21
C TYR A 535 19.82 5.13 -29.10
N VAL A 536 18.89 5.55 -28.23
CA VAL A 536 18.35 4.67 -27.18
C VAL A 536 17.32 3.70 -27.72
N ASP A 537 16.50 4.13 -28.68
CA ASP A 537 15.45 3.34 -29.31
C ASP A 537 15.63 3.34 -30.86
N PRO A 538 16.59 2.60 -31.41
CA PRO A 538 16.80 2.54 -32.86
C PRO A 538 15.54 2.04 -33.58
N PRO A 539 15.19 2.60 -34.76
CA PRO A 539 14.05 2.14 -35.55
C PRO A 539 14.15 0.65 -35.89
N GLY A 540 13.05 -0.08 -35.63
CA GLY A 540 12.95 -1.52 -35.89
C GLY A 540 13.54 -2.41 -34.78
N MET A 541 14.17 -1.85 -33.75
CA MET A 541 14.79 -2.63 -32.68
C MET A 541 13.90 -2.75 -31.42
N THR A 542 13.29 -1.67 -30.97
CA THR A 542 12.70 -1.58 -29.62
C THR A 542 11.19 -1.36 -29.57
N GLU A 543 10.52 -1.22 -30.72
CA GLU A 543 9.08 -0.96 -30.78
C GLU A 543 8.25 -2.03 -30.07
N HIS A 544 8.65 -3.30 -30.18
CA HIS A 544 7.96 -4.44 -29.57
C HIS A 544 8.09 -4.47 -28.03
N LEU A 545 9.04 -3.73 -27.48
CA LEU A 545 9.28 -3.58 -26.05
C LEU A 545 8.48 -2.43 -25.40
N ASN A 546 7.64 -1.77 -26.18
CA ASN A 546 6.84 -0.65 -25.70
C ASN A 546 5.37 -0.85 -26.05
N THR A 547 4.48 -0.37 -25.20
CA THR A 547 3.04 -0.30 -25.47
C THR A 547 2.67 1.04 -26.11
N GLU A 548 3.47 2.06 -25.83
CA GLU A 548 3.36 3.41 -26.37
C GLU A 548 4.00 3.49 -27.77
N THR A 549 3.51 4.40 -28.62
CA THR A 549 4.21 4.74 -29.85
C THR A 549 5.48 5.54 -29.55
N LEU A 550 6.64 5.06 -30.01
CA LEU A 550 7.92 5.76 -29.80
C LEU A 550 7.96 7.04 -30.62
N TRP A 551 8.10 8.17 -29.92
CA TRP A 551 8.33 9.49 -30.54
C TRP A 551 9.80 9.87 -30.39
N ARG A 552 10.55 9.70 -31.47
CA ARG A 552 12.00 9.97 -31.49
C ARG A 552 12.26 11.43 -31.76
N LEU A 553 12.91 12.10 -30.79
CA LEU A 553 13.42 13.46 -30.99
C LEU A 553 14.60 13.44 -31.98
N PRO A 554 14.88 14.57 -32.68
CA PRO A 554 15.89 14.62 -33.74
C PRO A 554 17.33 14.31 -33.29
N ALA A 555 17.68 14.61 -32.04
CA ALA A 555 19.03 14.44 -31.54
C ALA A 555 19.10 13.57 -30.28
N THR A 556 18.60 14.06 -29.15
CA THR A 556 18.72 13.43 -27.84
C THR A 556 17.37 13.38 -27.14
N PHE A 557 17.12 12.32 -26.37
CA PHE A 557 15.89 12.20 -25.57
C PHE A 557 15.88 13.09 -24.32
N CYS A 558 17.01 13.66 -23.91
CA CYS A 558 17.12 14.52 -22.72
C CYS A 558 18.21 15.60 -22.91
N CYS A 559 18.10 16.67 -22.15
CA CYS A 559 19.19 17.64 -21.94
C CYS A 559 19.69 17.48 -20.50
N TYR A 560 20.85 18.04 -20.18
CA TYR A 560 21.43 17.90 -18.84
C TYR A 560 22.02 19.20 -18.34
N GLN A 561 21.60 19.62 -17.13
CA GLN A 561 22.19 20.73 -16.40
C GLN A 561 22.89 20.19 -15.14
N PRO A 562 24.19 20.44 -14.98
CA PRO A 562 24.90 20.04 -13.76
C PRO A 562 24.36 20.78 -12.54
N ARG A 563 24.47 20.16 -11.37
CA ARG A 563 24.07 20.78 -10.10
C ARG A 563 24.88 22.06 -9.85
N ALA A 564 24.21 23.06 -9.27
CA ALA A 564 24.91 24.26 -8.79
C ALA A 564 25.76 23.94 -7.54
N GLY A 565 26.94 24.56 -7.45
CA GLY A 565 27.80 24.45 -6.26
C GLY A 565 28.55 23.13 -6.12
N ILE A 566 28.70 22.36 -7.21
CA ILE A 566 29.55 21.17 -7.21
C ILE A 566 31.06 21.53 -7.22
N ALA A 567 31.89 20.58 -6.78
CA ALA A 567 33.33 20.70 -6.86
C ALA A 567 33.79 20.87 -8.31
N ASP A 568 34.84 21.63 -8.54
CA ASP A 568 35.50 21.68 -9.84
C ASP A 568 36.30 20.39 -10.10
N PRO A 569 36.36 19.95 -11.35
CA PRO A 569 37.24 18.84 -11.72
C PRO A 569 38.72 19.25 -11.56
N ILE A 570 39.56 18.28 -11.24
CA ILE A 570 41.02 18.47 -11.33
C ILE A 570 41.44 18.53 -12.80
N ASP A 571 42.51 19.25 -13.07
CA ASP A 571 42.99 19.56 -14.40
C ASP A 571 43.82 18.43 -15.05
N HIS A 572 44.14 17.37 -14.31
CA HIS A 572 44.91 16.22 -14.73
C HIS A 572 44.31 14.89 -14.25
N PRO A 573 44.65 13.75 -14.85
CA PRO A 573 44.23 12.44 -14.37
C PRO A 573 44.82 12.11 -13.00
N PRO A 574 44.05 11.56 -12.04
CA PRO A 574 44.56 11.15 -10.72
C PRO A 574 45.75 10.19 -10.77
N ARG A 575 45.87 9.39 -11.83
CA ARG A 575 46.99 8.48 -12.03
C ARG A 575 48.34 9.18 -12.12
N ASP A 576 48.36 10.45 -12.54
CA ASP A 576 49.61 11.23 -12.66
C ASP A 576 50.20 11.49 -11.27
N ASP A 577 49.37 11.61 -10.23
CA ASP A 577 49.79 11.75 -8.83
C ASP A 577 49.98 10.39 -8.15
N ASN A 578 49.09 9.43 -8.44
CA ASN A 578 49.02 8.16 -7.72
C ASN A 578 49.96 7.08 -8.27
N GLY A 579 50.40 7.19 -9.54
CA GLY A 579 51.20 6.19 -10.23
C GLY A 579 50.42 4.93 -10.68
N PHE A 580 49.11 4.90 -10.50
CA PHE A 580 48.22 3.81 -10.92
C PHE A 580 46.89 4.32 -11.45
N THR A 581 46.22 3.56 -12.33
CA THR A 581 44.93 3.93 -12.88
C THR A 581 43.83 3.55 -11.87
N THR A 582 42.89 4.48 -11.62
CA THR A 582 41.68 4.21 -10.81
C THR A 582 40.47 4.17 -11.72
N PHE A 583 39.87 2.99 -11.86
CA PHE A 583 38.55 2.85 -12.44
C PHE A 583 37.50 3.18 -11.40
N GLY A 584 36.29 3.65 -11.80
CA GLY A 584 35.24 3.95 -10.84
C GLY A 584 33.83 3.71 -11.35
N CYS A 585 32.92 3.42 -10.43
CA CYS A 585 31.48 3.38 -10.70
C CYS A 585 30.69 3.92 -9.51
N PHE A 586 29.89 4.97 -9.76
CA PHE A 586 29.05 5.63 -8.75
C PHE A 586 27.56 5.45 -9.04
N ASN A 587 27.22 4.48 -9.87
CA ASN A 587 25.85 4.05 -10.10
C ASN A 587 25.27 3.37 -8.85
N ASN A 588 23.95 3.40 -8.72
CA ASN A 588 23.27 2.58 -7.72
C ASN A 588 23.74 1.11 -7.87
N PHE A 589 24.31 0.55 -6.82
CA PHE A 589 24.94 -0.78 -6.85
C PHE A 589 23.98 -1.91 -7.25
N THR A 590 22.66 -1.70 -7.11
CA THR A 590 21.64 -2.64 -7.64
C THR A 590 21.65 -2.77 -9.16
N LYS A 591 22.22 -1.80 -9.88
CA LYS A 591 22.44 -1.86 -11.34
C LYS A 591 23.66 -2.68 -11.72
N VAL A 592 24.57 -2.93 -10.77
CA VAL A 592 25.83 -3.63 -11.00
C VAL A 592 25.61 -5.13 -10.91
N SER A 593 25.45 -5.75 -12.08
CA SER A 593 25.20 -7.19 -12.22
C SER A 593 26.47 -8.01 -11.97
N ASP A 594 26.32 -9.31 -11.65
CA ASP A 594 27.44 -10.24 -11.57
C ASP A 594 28.19 -10.36 -12.92
N ARG A 595 27.45 -10.21 -14.03
CA ARG A 595 28.02 -10.17 -15.38
C ARG A 595 28.97 -8.96 -15.55
N THR A 596 28.54 -7.78 -15.09
CA THR A 596 29.36 -6.57 -15.06
C THR A 596 30.61 -6.75 -14.19
N LEU A 597 30.45 -7.26 -12.97
CA LEU A 597 31.56 -7.45 -12.02
C LEU A 597 32.64 -8.42 -12.56
N ARG A 598 32.24 -9.50 -13.28
CA ARG A 598 33.22 -10.39 -13.93
C ARG A 598 34.07 -9.68 -14.99
N ARG A 599 33.48 -8.75 -15.78
CA ARG A 599 34.23 -7.96 -16.75
C ARG A 599 35.16 -6.95 -16.06
N TRP A 600 34.73 -6.37 -14.96
CA TRP A 600 35.60 -5.50 -14.17
C TRP A 600 36.75 -6.27 -13.51
N ALA A 601 36.55 -7.49 -13.06
CA ALA A 601 37.61 -8.37 -12.58
C ALA A 601 38.65 -8.63 -13.71
N GLU A 602 38.17 -8.91 -14.92
CA GLU A 602 39.02 -9.13 -16.11
C GLU A 602 39.85 -7.88 -16.43
N ILE A 603 39.23 -6.68 -16.42
CA ILE A 603 39.93 -5.40 -16.61
C ILE A 603 41.07 -5.23 -15.57
N LEU A 604 40.75 -5.40 -14.27
CA LEU A 604 41.75 -5.26 -13.20
C LEU A 604 42.90 -6.25 -13.33
N ASN A 605 42.64 -7.48 -13.80
CA ASN A 605 43.65 -8.51 -13.98
C ASN A 605 44.59 -8.18 -15.16
N HIS A 606 44.08 -7.53 -16.20
CA HIS A 606 44.90 -7.10 -17.35
C HIS A 606 45.64 -5.77 -17.12
N VAL A 607 45.20 -4.97 -16.13
CA VAL A 607 45.87 -3.73 -15.72
C VAL A 607 46.34 -3.87 -14.27
N PRO A 608 47.54 -4.49 -14.03
CA PRO A 608 47.98 -4.84 -12.66
C PRO A 608 48.10 -3.60 -11.74
N ASP A 609 48.56 -2.45 -12.31
CA ASP A 609 48.65 -1.20 -11.56
C ASP A 609 47.32 -0.40 -11.65
N SER A 610 46.22 -1.02 -11.24
CA SER A 610 44.93 -0.37 -11.23
C SER A 610 44.14 -0.68 -9.98
N ARG A 611 43.16 0.19 -9.67
CA ARG A 611 42.19 0.04 -8.58
C ARG A 611 40.77 0.28 -9.09
N LEU A 612 39.79 -0.24 -8.36
CA LEU A 612 38.37 -0.01 -8.62
C LEU A 612 37.74 0.68 -7.41
N LEU A 613 37.19 1.88 -7.62
CA LEU A 613 36.46 2.62 -6.60
C LEU A 613 34.96 2.52 -6.84
N LEU A 614 34.23 1.99 -5.85
CA LEU A 614 32.78 1.81 -5.88
C LEU A 614 32.14 2.64 -4.77
N GLU A 615 31.14 3.46 -5.12
CA GLU A 615 30.31 4.16 -4.13
C GLU A 615 29.03 3.37 -3.89
N ILE A 616 28.81 2.91 -2.65
CA ILE A 616 27.72 2.00 -2.32
C ILE A 616 26.90 2.53 -1.13
N VAL A 617 25.59 2.60 -1.28
CA VAL A 617 24.66 2.96 -0.19
C VAL A 617 24.66 1.85 0.86
N GLY A 618 24.83 2.21 2.13
CA GLY A 618 24.76 1.26 3.26
C GLY A 618 26.01 0.43 3.51
N ILE A 619 27.11 0.64 2.77
CA ILE A 619 28.38 -0.09 2.93
C ILE A 619 29.06 0.18 4.28
N ASP A 620 28.60 1.16 5.05
CA ASP A 620 29.01 1.40 6.44
C ASP A 620 28.56 0.27 7.40
N SER A 621 27.52 -0.50 7.03
CA SER A 621 27.11 -1.70 7.76
C SER A 621 28.18 -2.79 7.57
N GLU A 622 28.74 -3.26 8.68
CA GLU A 622 29.79 -4.30 8.65
C GLU A 622 29.29 -5.63 8.04
N ALA A 623 28.02 -5.99 8.30
CA ALA A 623 27.42 -7.19 7.73
C ALA A 623 27.27 -7.06 6.20
N PHE A 624 26.72 -5.95 5.72
CA PHE A 624 26.55 -5.70 4.29
C PHE A 624 27.87 -5.53 3.56
N ARG A 625 28.87 -4.92 4.20
CA ARG A 625 30.24 -4.84 3.68
C ARG A 625 30.86 -6.22 3.47
N ARG A 626 30.80 -7.09 4.47
CA ARG A 626 31.32 -8.47 4.39
C ARG A 626 30.62 -9.28 3.29
N GLU A 627 29.31 -9.16 3.17
CA GLU A 627 28.55 -9.82 2.10
C GLU A 627 28.96 -9.30 0.71
N THR A 628 29.11 -7.98 0.57
CA THR A 628 29.56 -7.35 -0.68
C THR A 628 30.97 -7.81 -1.03
N GLU A 629 31.92 -7.78 -0.11
CA GLU A 629 33.31 -8.25 -0.31
C GLU A 629 33.33 -9.73 -0.72
N ALA A 630 32.57 -10.60 -0.04
CA ALA A 630 32.47 -12.01 -0.41
C ALA A 630 31.86 -12.21 -1.82
N ARG A 631 30.90 -11.37 -2.23
CA ARG A 631 30.37 -11.37 -3.60
C ARG A 631 31.45 -10.98 -4.63
N LEU A 632 32.19 -9.92 -4.35
CA LEU A 632 33.26 -9.42 -5.24
C LEU A 632 34.38 -10.46 -5.39
N GLU A 633 34.84 -11.04 -4.28
CA GLU A 633 35.87 -12.09 -4.28
C GLU A 633 35.44 -13.32 -5.07
N ARG A 634 34.22 -13.81 -4.85
CA ARG A 634 33.64 -14.95 -5.60
C ARG A 634 33.60 -14.71 -7.11
N LEU A 635 33.49 -13.44 -7.52
CA LEU A 635 33.44 -13.05 -8.94
C LEU A 635 34.83 -12.71 -9.51
N GLY A 636 35.90 -12.90 -8.73
CA GLY A 636 37.27 -12.79 -9.14
C GLY A 636 37.89 -11.39 -9.03
N LEU A 637 37.24 -10.46 -8.31
CA LEU A 637 37.83 -9.15 -8.06
C LEU A 637 38.91 -9.24 -6.95
N PRO A 638 40.10 -8.67 -7.15
CA PRO A 638 41.15 -8.60 -6.14
C PRO A 638 40.79 -7.54 -5.08
N LEU A 639 40.34 -7.99 -3.89
CA LEU A 639 39.83 -7.09 -2.84
C LEU A 639 40.85 -6.07 -2.34
N ASP A 640 42.12 -6.37 -2.39
CA ASP A 640 43.21 -5.44 -2.08
C ASP A 640 43.32 -4.24 -3.02
N ARG A 641 42.68 -4.33 -4.19
CA ARG A 641 42.59 -3.29 -5.20
C ARG A 641 41.18 -2.68 -5.35
N VAL A 642 40.21 -3.10 -4.54
CA VAL A 642 38.86 -2.55 -4.54
C VAL A 642 38.67 -1.60 -3.36
N ILE A 643 38.20 -0.40 -3.63
CA ILE A 643 37.89 0.64 -2.65
C ILE A 643 36.37 0.78 -2.56
N LEU A 644 35.82 0.53 -1.39
CA LEU A 644 34.38 0.66 -1.11
C LEU A 644 34.12 1.93 -0.30
N GLU A 645 33.50 2.93 -0.93
CA GLU A 645 33.16 4.20 -0.32
C GLU A 645 31.65 4.28 -0.02
N PRO A 646 31.26 4.79 1.16
CA PRO A 646 29.85 5.02 1.45
C PRO A 646 29.31 6.21 0.67
N ARG A 647 28.09 6.08 0.17
CA ARG A 647 27.42 7.19 -0.52
C ARG A 647 27.01 8.28 0.46
N LYS A 648 27.65 9.45 0.36
CA LYS A 648 27.36 10.65 1.17
C LYS A 648 27.07 11.85 0.25
N ARG A 649 26.05 12.65 0.56
CA ARG A 649 25.75 13.87 -0.21
C ARG A 649 26.95 14.81 -0.35
N SER A 650 27.80 14.89 0.66
CA SER A 650 29.03 15.70 0.66
C SER A 650 30.11 15.22 -0.29
N ASN A 651 30.09 13.95 -0.69
CA ASN A 651 31.16 13.32 -1.48
C ASN A 651 30.80 13.15 -2.96
N GLN A 652 29.57 13.42 -3.35
CA GLN A 652 28.99 12.98 -4.61
C GLN A 652 29.82 13.38 -5.85
N TYR A 653 30.39 14.60 -5.89
CA TYR A 653 31.23 15.04 -7.01
C TYR A 653 32.73 14.95 -6.71
N VAL A 654 33.14 15.03 -5.46
CA VAL A 654 34.54 14.94 -5.04
C VAL A 654 35.16 13.58 -5.40
N LEU A 655 34.36 12.52 -5.38
CA LEU A 655 34.83 11.18 -5.73
C LEU A 655 35.23 11.04 -7.20
N TYR A 656 34.65 11.81 -8.13
CA TYR A 656 35.07 11.82 -9.54
C TYR A 656 36.49 12.32 -9.71
N ASN A 657 36.98 13.17 -8.81
CA ASN A 657 38.37 13.61 -8.80
C ASN A 657 39.38 12.54 -8.32
N LYS A 658 38.89 11.35 -7.90
CA LYS A 658 39.72 10.22 -7.49
C LYS A 658 39.79 9.11 -8.54
N ILE A 659 39.04 9.22 -9.64
CA ILE A 659 38.98 8.19 -10.68
C ILE A 659 39.46 8.74 -12.03
N ASP A 660 40.12 7.88 -12.79
CA ASP A 660 40.64 8.18 -14.13
C ASP A 660 39.64 7.88 -15.23
N ILE A 661 38.93 6.75 -15.10
CA ILE A 661 38.03 6.18 -16.09
C ILE A 661 36.78 5.68 -15.35
N ALA A 662 35.58 6.05 -15.79
CA ALA A 662 34.34 5.51 -15.26
C ALA A 662 33.90 4.28 -16.09
N LEU A 663 33.48 3.24 -15.39
CA LEU A 663 32.93 2.00 -15.96
C LEU A 663 31.43 1.98 -15.79
N ASP A 664 30.70 2.12 -16.89
CA ASP A 664 29.25 2.10 -16.86
C ASP A 664 28.72 0.65 -16.71
N PRO A 665 27.82 0.38 -15.77
CA PRO A 665 27.30 -0.98 -15.59
C PRO A 665 26.33 -1.37 -16.72
N PHE A 666 26.14 -2.66 -16.88
CA PHE A 666 25.22 -3.23 -17.86
C PHE A 666 24.47 -4.44 -17.28
N PRO A 667 23.23 -4.74 -17.75
CA PRO A 667 22.52 -4.10 -18.86
C PRO A 667 21.86 -2.75 -18.52
N PHE A 668 21.97 -2.23 -17.29
CA PHE A 668 21.37 -0.96 -16.89
C PHE A 668 22.45 0.13 -16.84
N ASN A 669 22.53 0.94 -17.90
CA ASN A 669 23.49 2.04 -17.97
C ASN A 669 23.19 3.15 -16.93
N GLY A 670 24.21 3.96 -16.65
CA GLY A 670 24.04 5.24 -15.99
C GLY A 670 23.33 6.26 -16.89
N GLY A 671 22.57 7.15 -16.27
CA GLY A 671 22.05 8.35 -16.92
C GLY A 671 22.73 9.57 -16.30
N THR A 672 22.20 10.03 -15.15
CA THR A 672 22.78 11.15 -14.40
C THR A 672 24.24 10.90 -14.03
N THR A 673 24.57 9.70 -13.53
CA THR A 673 25.96 9.36 -13.14
C THR A 673 26.94 9.38 -14.29
N THR A 674 26.52 8.99 -15.48
CA THR A 674 27.33 9.07 -16.70
C THR A 674 27.58 10.51 -17.10
N LEU A 675 26.55 11.36 -17.06
CA LEU A 675 26.66 12.79 -17.34
C LEU A 675 27.48 13.54 -16.28
N ASP A 676 27.29 13.20 -15.00
CA ASP A 676 28.11 13.74 -13.91
C ASP A 676 29.60 13.40 -14.09
N ALA A 677 29.94 12.16 -14.47
CA ALA A 677 31.31 11.74 -14.74
C ALA A 677 31.93 12.56 -15.87
N LEU A 678 31.22 12.67 -17.00
CA LEU A 678 31.69 13.44 -18.16
C LEU A 678 31.84 14.93 -17.82
N TRP A 679 30.93 15.50 -17.04
CA TRP A 679 31.01 16.88 -16.55
C TRP A 679 32.22 17.09 -15.63
N MET A 680 32.56 16.08 -14.83
CA MET A 680 33.74 16.04 -13.96
C MET A 680 35.02 15.60 -14.75
N THR A 681 34.98 15.68 -16.06
CA THR A 681 36.10 15.35 -16.97
C THR A 681 36.54 13.88 -16.93
N VAL A 682 35.69 12.97 -16.45
CA VAL A 682 36.01 11.54 -16.40
C VAL A 682 35.39 10.85 -17.62
N PRO A 683 36.20 10.25 -18.53
CA PRO A 683 35.66 9.48 -19.64
C PRO A 683 34.91 8.24 -19.14
N VAL A 684 33.78 7.92 -19.79
CA VAL A 684 32.93 6.81 -19.43
C VAL A 684 32.91 5.77 -20.53
N ILE A 685 33.19 4.54 -20.22
CA ILE A 685 33.04 3.41 -21.14
C ILE A 685 31.67 2.77 -20.95
N ALA A 686 30.87 2.68 -22.01
CA ALA A 686 29.53 2.11 -22.00
C ALA A 686 29.40 0.94 -22.97
N LEU A 687 28.63 -0.08 -22.58
CA LEU A 687 28.28 -1.20 -23.46
C LEU A 687 26.91 -0.94 -24.10
N ALA A 688 26.82 -1.06 -25.42
CA ALA A 688 25.56 -0.98 -26.14
C ALA A 688 24.74 -2.27 -25.98
N GLY A 689 23.53 -2.16 -25.47
CA GLY A 689 22.60 -3.27 -25.35
C GLY A 689 21.40 -3.19 -26.31
N GLU A 690 20.33 -3.94 -26.01
CA GLU A 690 19.20 -4.17 -26.94
C GLU A 690 17.93 -3.38 -26.57
N HIS A 691 17.93 -2.67 -25.45
CA HIS A 691 16.76 -1.90 -24.97
C HIS A 691 17.19 -0.55 -24.40
N PHE A 692 16.24 0.36 -24.22
CA PHE A 692 16.47 1.76 -23.81
C PHE A 692 17.47 1.87 -22.64
N THR A 693 17.20 1.16 -21.54
CA THR A 693 18.03 1.22 -20.32
C THR A 693 19.48 0.82 -20.55
N ALA A 694 19.71 -0.10 -21.48
CA ALA A 694 21.05 -0.60 -21.86
C ALA A 694 21.71 0.24 -22.97
N ARG A 695 21.07 1.32 -23.39
CA ARG A 695 21.54 2.20 -24.47
C ARG A 695 21.59 3.67 -24.08
N MET A 696 21.30 4.01 -22.81
CA MET A 696 21.42 5.41 -22.35
C MET A 696 22.82 5.97 -22.55
N GLY A 697 23.84 5.18 -22.20
CA GLY A 697 25.26 5.54 -22.47
C GLY A 697 25.54 5.75 -23.96
N VAL A 698 24.89 4.98 -24.85
CA VAL A 698 25.03 5.15 -26.32
C VAL A 698 24.50 6.50 -26.77
N SER A 699 23.32 6.93 -26.32
CA SER A 699 22.79 8.25 -26.67
C SER A 699 23.66 9.38 -26.12
N ILE A 700 24.04 9.29 -24.84
CA ILE A 700 24.85 10.30 -24.17
C ILE A 700 26.19 10.50 -24.92
N LEU A 701 26.91 9.41 -25.14
CA LEU A 701 28.26 9.48 -25.75
C LEU A 701 28.21 9.93 -27.22
N ASN A 702 27.23 9.48 -28.01
CA ASN A 702 27.08 9.98 -29.38
C ASN A 702 26.75 11.47 -29.41
N ASN A 703 25.84 11.95 -28.56
CA ASN A 703 25.46 13.37 -28.55
C ASN A 703 26.54 14.29 -28.02
N ILE A 704 27.50 13.75 -27.24
CA ILE A 704 28.70 14.51 -26.80
C ILE A 704 29.85 14.39 -27.81
N GLY A 705 29.79 13.46 -28.76
CA GLY A 705 30.82 13.25 -29.79
C GLY A 705 31.95 12.32 -29.34
N LEU A 706 31.62 11.29 -28.54
CA LEU A 706 32.55 10.28 -28.00
C LEU A 706 32.13 8.84 -28.38
N PRO A 707 31.76 8.56 -29.65
CA PRO A 707 31.28 7.22 -30.03
C PRO A 707 32.37 6.15 -29.86
N GLU A 708 33.63 6.50 -29.81
CA GLU A 708 34.76 5.60 -29.59
C GLU A 708 34.83 5.01 -28.17
N LEU A 709 34.01 5.49 -27.22
CA LEU A 709 33.87 4.94 -25.87
C LEU A 709 32.68 4.01 -25.75
N ILE A 710 32.01 3.69 -26.86
CA ILE A 710 30.87 2.77 -26.90
C ILE A 710 31.35 1.40 -27.37
N ALA A 711 31.27 0.41 -26.51
CA ALA A 711 31.57 -0.97 -26.85
C ALA A 711 30.36 -1.66 -27.52
N ALA A 712 30.60 -2.44 -28.54
CA ALA A 712 29.57 -3.23 -29.23
C ALA A 712 29.23 -4.53 -28.47
N ASP A 713 30.21 -5.09 -27.76
CA ASP A 713 30.08 -6.31 -26.96
C ASP A 713 31.00 -6.25 -25.71
N GLU A 714 30.92 -7.27 -24.87
CA GLU A 714 31.66 -7.31 -23.59
C GLU A 714 33.18 -7.40 -23.79
N ALA A 715 33.66 -8.05 -24.84
CA ALA A 715 35.09 -8.12 -25.13
C ALA A 715 35.61 -6.73 -25.52
N ALA A 716 34.94 -6.04 -26.43
CA ALA A 716 35.24 -4.66 -26.80
C ALA A 716 35.18 -3.70 -25.58
N TYR A 717 34.25 -3.93 -24.63
CA TYR A 717 34.17 -3.14 -23.40
C TYR A 717 35.42 -3.30 -22.54
N VAL A 718 35.91 -4.51 -22.38
CA VAL A 718 37.17 -4.81 -21.67
C VAL A 718 38.35 -4.22 -22.40
N ASP A 719 38.45 -4.41 -23.71
CA ASP A 719 39.56 -3.90 -24.56
C ASP A 719 39.63 -2.36 -24.53
N LEU A 720 38.47 -1.67 -24.58
CA LEU A 720 38.42 -0.20 -24.48
C LEU A 720 38.96 0.29 -23.12
N ALA A 721 38.60 -0.38 -22.04
CA ALA A 721 39.03 -0.03 -20.68
C ALA A 721 40.56 -0.22 -20.54
N ILE A 722 41.08 -1.36 -21.00
CA ILE A 722 42.53 -1.66 -21.00
C ILE A 722 43.27 -0.68 -21.89
N GLY A 723 42.77 -0.45 -23.11
CA GLY A 723 43.40 0.44 -24.10
C GLY A 723 43.50 1.88 -23.56
N LEU A 724 42.44 2.41 -22.95
CA LEU A 724 42.45 3.76 -22.41
C LEU A 724 43.35 3.87 -21.16
N ALA A 725 43.35 2.86 -20.30
CA ALA A 725 44.25 2.79 -19.14
C ALA A 725 45.74 2.70 -19.53
N SER A 726 46.02 2.05 -20.68
CA SER A 726 47.38 1.88 -21.19
C SER A 726 47.94 3.06 -21.98
N ASP A 727 47.09 4.07 -22.29
CA ASP A 727 47.48 5.29 -23.00
C ASP A 727 47.24 6.56 -22.16
N PRO A 728 48.19 6.90 -21.26
CA PRO A 728 48.09 8.11 -20.43
C PRO A 728 47.95 9.40 -21.22
N SER A 729 48.57 9.47 -22.41
CA SER A 729 48.56 10.67 -23.25
C SER A 729 47.14 10.90 -23.82
N ARG A 730 46.52 9.85 -24.34
CA ARG A 730 45.12 9.88 -24.80
C ARG A 730 44.18 10.24 -23.68
N LEU A 731 44.35 9.61 -22.51
CA LEU A 731 43.48 9.86 -21.33
C LEU A 731 43.58 11.34 -20.89
N ARG A 732 44.79 11.91 -20.81
CA ARG A 732 45.00 13.32 -20.45
C ARG A 732 44.40 14.26 -21.50
N ALA A 733 44.61 14.01 -22.78
CA ALA A 733 44.03 14.82 -23.86
C ALA A 733 42.49 14.78 -23.84
N MET A 734 41.92 13.60 -23.61
CA MET A 734 40.46 13.43 -23.51
C MET A 734 39.92 14.20 -22.32
N ARG A 735 40.46 14.03 -21.12
CA ARG A 735 40.01 14.75 -19.92
C ARG A 735 40.10 16.27 -20.08
N GLY A 736 41.20 16.79 -20.67
CA GLY A 736 41.37 18.24 -20.91
C GLY A 736 40.30 18.86 -21.82
N ASN A 737 39.72 18.08 -22.72
CA ASN A 737 38.71 18.56 -23.68
C ASN A 737 37.26 18.28 -23.29
N LEU A 738 36.98 17.31 -22.40
CA LEU A 738 35.67 16.76 -22.12
C LEU A 738 34.64 17.83 -21.73
N ARG A 739 34.95 18.71 -20.79
CA ARG A 739 34.04 19.74 -20.31
C ARG A 739 33.65 20.74 -21.39
N GLN A 740 34.61 21.15 -22.23
CA GLN A 740 34.35 22.02 -23.37
C GLN A 740 33.49 21.30 -24.43
N GLN A 741 33.84 20.06 -24.75
CA GLN A 741 33.09 19.22 -25.69
C GLN A 741 31.66 19.01 -25.23
N MET A 742 31.46 18.67 -23.95
CA MET A 742 30.13 18.51 -23.35
C MET A 742 29.31 19.82 -23.38
N SER A 743 29.93 20.95 -23.00
CA SER A 743 29.27 22.26 -23.03
C SER A 743 28.84 22.71 -24.42
N ALA A 744 29.58 22.28 -25.48
CA ALA A 744 29.25 22.56 -26.88
C ALA A 744 28.27 21.53 -27.49
N SER A 745 27.94 20.48 -26.77
CA SER A 745 27.13 19.35 -27.27
C SER A 745 25.63 19.64 -27.32
N ARG A 746 24.90 18.78 -28.05
CA ARG A 746 23.42 18.80 -28.08
C ARG A 746 22.79 18.53 -26.71
N MET A 747 23.51 17.88 -25.81
CA MET A 747 23.04 17.60 -24.44
C MET A 747 22.91 18.87 -23.60
N MET A 748 23.65 19.95 -23.91
CA MET A 748 23.62 21.22 -23.17
C MET A 748 23.09 22.40 -24.01
N ASP A 749 22.61 22.17 -25.23
CA ASP A 749 21.88 23.16 -26.03
C ASP A 749 20.36 23.15 -25.61
N PHE A 750 20.10 23.74 -24.46
CA PHE A 750 18.78 23.73 -23.83
C PHE A 750 17.70 24.37 -24.70
N ALA A 751 18.05 25.45 -25.43
CA ALA A 751 17.12 26.13 -26.31
C ALA A 751 16.76 25.28 -27.54
N ALA A 752 17.72 24.55 -28.12
CA ALA A 752 17.43 23.60 -29.18
C ALA A 752 16.60 22.42 -28.70
N PHE A 753 16.91 21.88 -27.51
CA PHE A 753 16.12 20.80 -26.91
C PHE A 753 14.67 21.21 -26.66
N ALA A 754 14.45 22.42 -26.13
CA ALA A 754 13.09 22.96 -25.94
C ALA A 754 12.32 23.05 -27.26
N ARG A 755 12.96 23.56 -28.34
CA ARG A 755 12.35 23.60 -29.68
C ARG A 755 12.02 22.22 -30.23
N ASP A 756 12.89 21.21 -30.02
CA ASP A 756 12.66 19.84 -30.47
C ASP A 756 11.45 19.21 -29.73
N MET A 757 11.32 19.44 -28.41
CA MET A 757 10.19 19.00 -27.62
C MET A 757 8.88 19.70 -28.04
N GLU A 758 8.89 20.99 -28.23
CA GLU A 758 7.74 21.79 -28.66
C GLU A 758 7.27 21.43 -30.07
N ALA A 759 8.23 21.16 -30.98
CA ALA A 759 7.93 20.64 -32.31
C ALA A 759 7.27 19.25 -32.23
N ALA A 760 7.72 18.39 -31.31
CA ALA A 760 7.09 17.11 -31.06
C ALA A 760 5.64 17.28 -30.55
N TYR A 761 5.40 18.15 -29.57
CA TYR A 761 4.05 18.44 -29.04
C TYR A 761 3.14 18.98 -30.15
N ARG A 762 3.62 19.93 -30.95
CA ARG A 762 2.85 20.48 -32.07
C ARG A 762 2.52 19.42 -33.13
N ALA A 763 3.44 18.53 -33.45
CA ALA A 763 3.22 17.46 -34.40
C ALA A 763 2.24 16.39 -33.87
N MET A 764 2.34 16.01 -32.61
CA MET A 764 1.36 15.13 -31.95
C MET A 764 -0.04 15.75 -31.99
N TRP A 765 -0.15 17.04 -31.66
CA TRP A 765 -1.42 17.77 -31.68
C TRP A 765 -2.01 17.83 -33.06
N ARG A 766 -1.23 18.19 -34.11
CA ARG A 766 -1.68 18.20 -35.50
C ARG A 766 -2.20 16.85 -35.97
N LYS A 767 -1.52 15.77 -35.56
CA LYS A 767 -1.98 14.39 -35.84
C LYS A 767 -3.32 14.10 -35.20
N TRP A 768 -3.52 14.49 -33.94
CA TRP A 768 -4.79 14.33 -33.22
C TRP A 768 -5.91 15.15 -33.90
N CYS A 769 -5.66 16.42 -34.26
CA CYS A 769 -6.62 17.27 -34.97
C CYS A 769 -7.05 16.63 -36.29
N ALA A 770 -6.12 16.13 -37.09
CA ALA A 770 -6.41 15.46 -38.35
C ALA A 770 -7.28 14.22 -38.18
N GLN A 771 -7.03 13.43 -37.15
CA GLN A 771 -7.84 12.24 -36.80
C GLN A 771 -9.25 12.64 -36.37
N ARG A 772 -9.39 13.71 -35.60
CA ARG A 772 -10.69 14.20 -35.11
C ARG A 772 -11.55 14.76 -36.27
N LEU A 773 -10.94 15.52 -37.18
CA LEU A 773 -11.62 16.05 -38.36
C LEU A 773 -12.01 14.97 -39.39
N ALA A 774 -11.28 13.86 -39.43
CA ALA A 774 -11.62 12.73 -40.30
C ALA A 774 -12.73 11.82 -39.72
N ALA A 775 -12.99 11.90 -38.38
CA ALA A 775 -13.99 11.10 -37.68
C ALA A 775 -15.35 11.83 -37.52
N GLY A 776 -15.42 13.15 -37.72
CA GLY A 776 -16.64 13.97 -37.69
C GLY A 776 -17.05 14.39 -39.07
#